data_8821d112bcfded895d0fa5f2706e08b4
#
_entry.id   8821d112bcfded895d0fa5f2706e08b4
#
_cell.length_a   1.000
_cell.length_b   1.000
_cell.length_c   1.000
_cell.angle_alpha   90.00
_cell.angle_beta   90.00
_cell.angle_gamma   90.00
#
_symmetry.space_group_name_H-M   'P 1'
#
loop_
_entity.id
_entity.type
_entity.pdbx_description
1 polymer ?
#
loop_
_entity_poly.entity_id
_entity_poly.type
_entity_poly.pdbx_seq_one_letter_code
_entity_poly.pdbx_strand_id
1 'polypeptide(L)'
;MKTYEGANIRNVAVIGHSHSGKTSLVSAMLYTAGATQRLGRVDDGSTVTDYDEEEITRQMTISAALAPVEWGKTKINLIDTPGFNMFVHEAELAMPAVEAALVVVDAVSGVQVVTEKLWGFAEKIALPRVIVCTRMDRERADFARCMESLTTAFGRTVVPVQLPIGSEKNFKGVIDLVKMKAYIYDMGGNGRAKVEDIPANMADQAKEAHEKLIEVVAEGDDELMNEFFETGTIGEEHIISGLHNAIREDKIFPVLFSSGLGNMGTDEVLDFIVDFMPSPVERREVAAENDGKRKIADSEPVSAFVFKTVSDAFAGRISFFKVFSGVLKNDATLQNFSKNSAEKFAHLSTMLGKNAVPVPELHAGDIGVVAKLKDTLTGDTLGDKAAAIQYPAVKLPEPAITFAIEPKTRADEDKIGQGVHKLMEEDAMLRFFRDPQTKDFLIAGTGQQHIEVIVSKLKKRYHTEVNLKAPKVPYRETIRGTADVQGRHKKQSGGHGQYGDCKIKMEPLPRGGNFEFANEIFGGAIPKNFIPAVEKGIVEAAARGYLAGYPVVDFKVTLYDGSYHDVDSNELSFKTAGRIAFKKAMEVAKPTLLEPIMLVEITVPDEFAGAIMGDLNSRRGRIQGMENKGGNTVVKAMVPMAEMLTYGTDLTSMTQGRGSFNMEMDHYDVVPALQQEKIVAAHKAASAGVEEEEE
;
A
#
# COMPACT_ATOMS: atom_id res chain seq x y z
N MET A 1 24.24 -9.66 -20.21
CA MET A 1 23.52 -8.63 -20.99
C MET A 1 24.52 -7.54 -21.40
N LYS A 2 24.35 -6.88 -22.52
CA LYS A 2 25.19 -5.75 -22.94
C LYS A 2 24.90 -4.53 -22.05
N THR A 3 25.85 -3.61 -21.96
CA THR A 3 25.63 -2.29 -21.37
C THR A 3 25.01 -1.37 -22.42
N TYR A 4 24.12 -0.49 -21.99
CA TYR A 4 23.40 0.45 -22.85
C TYR A 4 23.55 1.87 -22.30
N GLU A 5 23.77 2.83 -23.17
CA GLU A 5 23.73 4.26 -22.84
C GLU A 5 22.27 4.73 -22.73
N GLY A 6 22.01 5.76 -21.95
CA GLY A 6 20.66 6.24 -21.66
C GLY A 6 19.77 6.54 -22.88
N ALA A 7 20.35 6.96 -24.01
CA ALA A 7 19.61 7.19 -25.24
C ALA A 7 18.99 5.89 -25.83
N ASN A 8 19.65 4.76 -25.60
CA ASN A 8 19.25 3.44 -26.07
C ASN A 8 18.53 2.62 -24.98
N ILE A 9 17.92 3.28 -24.00
CA ILE A 9 17.14 2.67 -22.93
C ILE A 9 15.71 3.19 -23.00
N ARG A 10 14.74 2.32 -22.72
CA ARG A 10 13.36 2.67 -22.45
C ARG A 10 12.92 2.00 -21.15
N ASN A 11 12.53 2.79 -20.15
CA ASN A 11 11.97 2.26 -18.91
C ASN A 11 10.47 2.45 -18.93
N VAL A 12 9.73 1.38 -18.83
CA VAL A 12 8.27 1.38 -19.00
C VAL A 12 7.60 0.60 -17.87
N ALA A 13 6.71 1.26 -17.13
CA ALA A 13 5.81 0.58 -16.19
C ALA A 13 4.55 0.12 -16.91
N VAL A 14 4.23 -1.16 -16.80
CA VAL A 14 3.01 -1.75 -17.36
C VAL A 14 1.94 -1.72 -16.30
N ILE A 15 1.01 -0.78 -16.40
CA ILE A 15 -0.01 -0.48 -15.38
C ILE A 15 -1.43 -0.72 -15.91
N GLY A 16 -2.40 -0.79 -15.02
CA GLY A 16 -3.83 -0.97 -15.36
C GLY A 16 -4.54 -1.89 -14.37
N HIS A 17 -5.85 -2.05 -14.54
CA HIS A 17 -6.70 -2.85 -13.64
C HIS A 17 -6.32 -4.34 -13.65
N SER A 18 -6.76 -5.07 -12.62
CA SER A 18 -6.63 -6.53 -12.57
C SER A 18 -7.29 -7.18 -13.79
N HIS A 19 -6.72 -8.28 -14.25
CA HIS A 19 -7.20 -9.02 -15.42
C HIS A 19 -7.24 -8.24 -16.74
N SER A 20 -6.67 -7.02 -16.84
CA SER A 20 -6.59 -6.32 -18.12
C SER A 20 -5.62 -6.94 -19.13
N GLY A 21 -4.81 -7.93 -18.74
CA GLY A 21 -3.88 -8.63 -19.62
C GLY A 21 -2.44 -8.11 -19.59
N LYS A 22 -2.04 -7.31 -18.58
CA LYS A 22 -0.68 -6.79 -18.39
C LYS A 22 0.41 -7.85 -18.48
N THR A 23 0.37 -8.81 -17.57
CA THR A 23 1.34 -9.90 -17.48
C THR A 23 1.37 -10.77 -18.75
N SER A 24 0.20 -10.99 -19.38
CA SER A 24 0.12 -11.69 -20.66
C SER A 24 0.77 -10.88 -21.79
N LEU A 25 0.61 -9.56 -21.81
CA LEU A 25 1.27 -8.68 -22.77
C LEU A 25 2.78 -8.64 -22.53
N VAL A 26 3.24 -8.53 -21.29
CA VAL A 26 4.68 -8.61 -20.94
C VAL A 26 5.26 -9.95 -21.37
N SER A 27 4.58 -11.07 -21.10
CA SER A 27 5.00 -12.40 -21.55
C SER A 27 5.10 -12.49 -23.09
N ALA A 28 4.15 -11.88 -23.80
CA ALA A 28 4.18 -11.83 -25.27
C ALA A 28 5.36 -11.01 -25.79
N MET A 29 5.63 -9.83 -25.18
CA MET A 29 6.80 -9.00 -25.51
C MET A 29 8.12 -9.73 -25.27
N LEU A 30 8.26 -10.44 -24.14
CA LEU A 30 9.44 -11.26 -23.84
C LEU A 30 9.65 -12.37 -24.88
N TYR A 31 8.58 -13.06 -25.24
CA TYR A 31 8.63 -14.14 -26.22
C TYR A 31 8.92 -13.61 -27.65
N THR A 32 8.26 -12.56 -28.09
CA THR A 32 8.45 -11.93 -29.41
C THR A 32 9.85 -11.36 -29.57
N ALA A 33 10.43 -10.82 -28.48
CA ALA A 33 11.82 -10.33 -28.46
C ALA A 33 12.87 -11.46 -28.33
N GLY A 34 12.44 -12.71 -28.11
CA GLY A 34 13.33 -13.84 -27.94
C GLY A 34 14.01 -13.93 -26.57
N ALA A 35 13.54 -13.16 -25.57
CA ALA A 35 14.02 -13.25 -24.21
C ALA A 35 13.55 -14.52 -23.50
N THR A 36 12.46 -15.14 -23.97
CA THR A 36 11.95 -16.43 -23.53
C THR A 36 11.76 -17.38 -24.71
N GLN A 37 11.87 -18.69 -24.45
CA GLN A 37 11.71 -19.73 -25.48
C GLN A 37 10.25 -20.10 -25.74
N ARG A 38 9.32 -19.70 -24.86
CA ARG A 38 7.89 -20.00 -24.96
C ARG A 38 7.09 -18.83 -24.44
N LEU A 39 5.88 -18.70 -24.97
CA LEU A 39 4.89 -17.75 -24.47
C LEU A 39 4.39 -18.22 -23.10
N GLY A 40 4.68 -17.45 -22.04
CA GLY A 40 4.21 -17.71 -20.68
C GLY A 40 2.72 -17.39 -20.52
N ARG A 41 2.03 -18.15 -19.69
CA ARG A 41 0.61 -17.98 -19.36
C ARG A 41 0.40 -17.88 -17.85
N VAL A 42 -0.44 -16.95 -17.42
CA VAL A 42 -0.79 -16.77 -16.01
C VAL A 42 -1.50 -18.01 -15.47
N ASP A 43 -2.46 -18.52 -16.22
CA ASP A 43 -3.27 -19.69 -15.82
C ASP A 43 -2.43 -20.97 -15.60
N ASP A 44 -1.29 -21.08 -16.29
CA ASP A 44 -0.36 -22.22 -16.17
C ASP A 44 0.76 -21.94 -15.15
N GLY A 45 0.79 -20.74 -14.53
CA GLY A 45 1.89 -20.31 -13.66
C GLY A 45 3.27 -20.30 -14.35
N SER A 46 3.29 -20.08 -15.68
CA SER A 46 4.51 -20.17 -16.51
C SER A 46 5.04 -18.82 -16.96
N THR A 47 4.48 -17.71 -16.50
CA THR A 47 4.98 -16.35 -16.76
C THR A 47 6.30 -16.12 -16.01
N VAL A 48 7.15 -15.26 -16.56
CA VAL A 48 8.45 -14.94 -15.95
C VAL A 48 8.30 -13.94 -14.80
N THR A 49 7.31 -13.07 -14.87
CA THR A 49 7.08 -11.98 -13.93
C THR A 49 6.31 -12.42 -12.69
N ASP A 50 5.35 -13.33 -12.81
CA ASP A 50 4.65 -13.95 -11.66
C ASP A 50 5.43 -15.20 -11.20
N TYR A 51 6.48 -15.01 -10.42
CA TYR A 51 7.37 -16.09 -9.98
C TYR A 51 7.25 -16.45 -8.50
N ASP A 52 6.55 -15.66 -7.71
CA ASP A 52 6.25 -15.99 -6.32
C ASP A 52 5.19 -17.11 -6.26
N GLU A 53 5.35 -18.05 -5.33
CA GLU A 53 4.39 -19.14 -5.14
C GLU A 53 2.96 -18.64 -4.87
N GLU A 54 2.80 -17.48 -4.20
CA GLU A 54 1.49 -16.86 -3.96
C GLU A 54 0.88 -16.31 -5.26
N GLU A 55 1.70 -15.73 -6.15
CA GLU A 55 1.26 -15.26 -7.46
C GLU A 55 0.80 -16.42 -8.35
N ILE A 56 1.60 -17.49 -8.39
CA ILE A 56 1.28 -18.70 -9.16
C ILE A 56 0.01 -19.37 -8.61
N THR A 57 -0.07 -19.57 -7.29
CA THR A 57 -1.22 -20.25 -6.66
C THR A 57 -2.52 -19.46 -6.83
N ARG A 58 -2.45 -18.14 -6.76
CA ARG A 58 -3.61 -17.24 -6.86
C ARG A 58 -3.89 -16.77 -8.29
N GLN A 59 -3.00 -17.09 -9.24
CA GLN A 59 -3.06 -16.66 -10.65
C GLN A 59 -3.19 -15.15 -10.79
N MET A 60 -2.41 -14.41 -10.00
CA MET A 60 -2.45 -12.93 -9.96
C MET A 60 -1.09 -12.35 -9.58
N THR A 61 -0.73 -11.25 -10.22
CA THR A 61 0.45 -10.47 -9.85
C THR A 61 0.22 -9.77 -8.51
N ILE A 62 1.15 -9.95 -7.58
CA ILE A 62 1.12 -9.36 -6.23
C ILE A 62 2.21 -8.29 -6.08
N SER A 63 3.35 -8.48 -6.72
CA SER A 63 4.52 -7.65 -6.58
C SER A 63 5.06 -7.22 -7.94
N ALA A 64 5.58 -6.00 -8.07
CA ALA A 64 6.15 -5.53 -9.33
C ALA A 64 7.39 -6.35 -9.71
N ALA A 65 7.51 -6.72 -10.99
CA ALA A 65 8.60 -7.54 -11.50
C ALA A 65 9.30 -6.88 -12.69
N LEU A 66 10.65 -6.89 -12.69
CA LEU A 66 11.46 -6.38 -13.78
C LEU A 66 11.64 -7.44 -14.87
N ALA A 67 11.43 -7.04 -16.13
CA ALA A 67 11.55 -7.88 -17.30
C ALA A 67 12.25 -7.12 -18.44
N PRO A 68 13.58 -7.09 -18.51
CA PRO A 68 14.31 -6.42 -19.58
C PRO A 68 14.26 -7.24 -20.87
N VAL A 69 14.09 -6.54 -21.98
CA VAL A 69 14.17 -7.09 -23.33
C VAL A 69 15.14 -6.27 -24.19
N GLU A 70 15.77 -6.92 -25.17
CA GLU A 70 16.55 -6.26 -26.20
C GLU A 70 15.73 -6.25 -27.48
N TRP A 71 15.44 -5.05 -28.04
CA TRP A 71 14.70 -4.88 -29.27
C TRP A 71 15.42 -3.91 -30.20
N GLY A 72 15.87 -4.41 -31.32
CA GLY A 72 16.76 -3.67 -32.21
C GLY A 72 18.08 -3.31 -31.51
N LYS A 73 18.33 -2.02 -31.33
CA LYS A 73 19.50 -1.48 -30.60
C LYS A 73 19.15 -0.96 -29.21
N THR A 74 17.93 -1.16 -28.77
CA THR A 74 17.39 -0.57 -27.54
C THR A 74 17.16 -1.66 -26.48
N LYS A 75 17.49 -1.34 -25.25
CA LYS A 75 17.10 -2.08 -24.05
C LYS A 75 15.79 -1.51 -23.50
N ILE A 76 14.77 -2.34 -23.41
CA ILE A 76 13.50 -1.96 -22.79
C ILE A 76 13.42 -2.63 -21.43
N ASN A 77 13.39 -1.86 -20.36
CA ASN A 77 13.15 -2.34 -19.01
C ASN A 77 11.63 -2.27 -18.74
N LEU A 78 10.94 -3.39 -18.90
CA LEU A 78 9.52 -3.50 -18.54
C LEU A 78 9.40 -3.77 -17.05
N ILE A 79 8.54 -3.03 -16.36
CA ILE A 79 8.14 -3.31 -14.98
C ILE A 79 6.67 -3.75 -15.02
N ASP A 80 6.43 -5.05 -14.91
CA ASP A 80 5.08 -5.61 -14.78
C ASP A 80 4.56 -5.33 -13.38
N THR A 81 3.35 -4.75 -13.26
CA THR A 81 2.82 -4.29 -11.98
C THR A 81 1.48 -4.92 -11.63
N PRO A 82 1.17 -5.10 -10.32
CA PRO A 82 -0.13 -5.56 -9.88
C PRO A 82 -1.27 -4.64 -10.32
N GLY A 83 -2.43 -5.23 -10.59
CA GLY A 83 -3.65 -4.50 -10.95
C GLY A 83 -4.79 -4.60 -9.94
N PHE A 84 -4.61 -5.31 -8.83
CA PHE A 84 -5.57 -5.34 -7.73
C PHE A 84 -5.35 -4.15 -6.79
N ASN A 85 -6.44 -3.51 -6.36
CA ASN A 85 -6.37 -2.28 -5.56
C ASN A 85 -5.52 -2.43 -4.28
N MET A 86 -5.50 -3.61 -3.66
CA MET A 86 -4.73 -3.88 -2.45
C MET A 86 -3.21 -3.95 -2.68
N PHE A 87 -2.76 -4.12 -3.93
CA PHE A 87 -1.33 -4.15 -4.28
C PHE A 87 -0.92 -2.98 -5.18
N VAL A 88 -1.81 -2.02 -5.39
CA VAL A 88 -1.59 -0.88 -6.32
C VAL A 88 -0.37 -0.04 -5.93
N HIS A 89 -0.01 0.01 -4.65
CA HIS A 89 1.18 0.69 -4.15
C HIS A 89 2.49 0.20 -4.80
N GLU A 90 2.56 -1.06 -5.22
CA GLU A 90 3.70 -1.60 -5.98
C GLU A 90 3.88 -0.89 -7.34
N ALA A 91 2.76 -0.57 -8.01
CA ALA A 91 2.79 0.21 -9.23
C ALA A 91 3.16 1.69 -8.95
N GLU A 92 2.60 2.28 -7.90
CA GLU A 92 2.92 3.65 -7.48
C GLU A 92 4.41 3.81 -7.12
N LEU A 93 5.03 2.81 -6.47
CA LEU A 93 6.46 2.79 -6.16
C LEU A 93 7.36 2.62 -7.40
N ALA A 94 6.89 1.89 -8.41
CA ALA A 94 7.64 1.63 -9.63
C ALA A 94 7.62 2.83 -10.63
N MET A 95 6.52 3.59 -10.68
CA MET A 95 6.35 4.66 -11.67
C MET A 95 7.41 5.77 -11.62
N PRO A 96 7.94 6.23 -10.47
CA PRO A 96 9.03 7.21 -10.46
C PRO A 96 10.33 6.72 -11.08
N ALA A 97 10.52 5.41 -11.19
CA ALA A 97 11.72 4.81 -11.77
C ALA A 97 11.66 4.66 -13.31
N VAL A 98 10.57 5.06 -13.96
CA VAL A 98 10.40 4.93 -15.41
C VAL A 98 10.14 6.26 -16.10
N GLU A 99 10.27 6.30 -17.43
CA GLU A 99 10.02 7.48 -18.25
C GLU A 99 8.65 7.49 -18.90
N ALA A 100 7.98 6.33 -18.97
CA ALA A 100 6.63 6.24 -19.48
C ALA A 100 5.85 5.08 -18.85
N ALA A 101 4.54 5.19 -18.87
CA ALA A 101 3.63 4.11 -18.49
C ALA A 101 2.90 3.55 -19.71
N LEU A 102 2.85 2.22 -19.80
CA LEU A 102 2.01 1.50 -20.73
C LEU A 102 0.71 1.11 -20.01
N VAL A 103 -0.35 1.87 -20.26
CA VAL A 103 -1.65 1.71 -19.61
C VAL A 103 -2.45 0.63 -20.33
N VAL A 104 -2.57 -0.54 -19.72
CA VAL A 104 -3.23 -1.70 -20.34
C VAL A 104 -4.70 -1.74 -19.94
N VAL A 105 -5.57 -1.68 -20.97
CA VAL A 105 -7.03 -1.67 -20.83
C VAL A 105 -7.63 -2.88 -21.54
N ASP A 106 -8.60 -3.53 -20.92
CA ASP A 106 -9.34 -4.65 -21.51
C ASP A 106 -10.36 -4.12 -22.53
N ALA A 107 -10.27 -4.56 -23.77
CA ALA A 107 -11.18 -4.14 -24.85
C ALA A 107 -12.65 -4.52 -24.61
N VAL A 108 -12.93 -5.46 -23.69
CA VAL A 108 -14.29 -5.85 -23.30
C VAL A 108 -14.83 -4.96 -22.19
N SER A 109 -14.01 -4.70 -21.15
CA SER A 109 -14.44 -4.00 -19.94
C SER A 109 -14.23 -2.49 -19.99
N GLY A 110 -13.35 -2.01 -20.88
CA GLY A 110 -12.97 -0.59 -20.92
C GLY A 110 -12.16 -0.14 -19.72
N VAL A 111 -12.23 1.14 -19.41
CA VAL A 111 -11.56 1.75 -18.26
C VAL A 111 -12.20 1.29 -16.96
N GLN A 112 -11.37 0.92 -16.01
CA GLN A 112 -11.78 0.40 -14.70
C GLN A 112 -11.06 1.17 -13.56
N VAL A 113 -11.57 1.07 -12.33
CA VAL A 113 -11.20 1.88 -11.17
C VAL A 113 -9.69 1.97 -10.91
N VAL A 114 -8.95 0.84 -10.96
CA VAL A 114 -7.50 0.88 -10.73
C VAL A 114 -6.77 1.55 -11.89
N THR A 115 -7.30 1.44 -13.12
CA THR A 115 -6.75 2.19 -14.26
C THR A 115 -6.88 3.68 -14.05
N GLU A 116 -8.05 4.19 -13.62
CA GLU A 116 -8.26 5.61 -13.30
C GLU A 116 -7.34 6.08 -12.17
N LYS A 117 -7.20 5.27 -11.11
CA LYS A 117 -6.34 5.58 -9.97
C LYS A 117 -4.87 5.74 -10.39
N LEU A 118 -4.34 4.76 -11.15
CA LEU A 118 -2.96 4.79 -11.63
C LEU A 118 -2.74 5.88 -12.67
N TRP A 119 -3.75 6.17 -13.51
CA TRP A 119 -3.73 7.32 -14.41
C TRP A 119 -3.57 8.63 -13.65
N GLY A 120 -4.38 8.86 -12.62
CA GLY A 120 -4.29 10.06 -11.79
C GLY A 120 -2.98 10.15 -11.01
N PHE A 121 -2.34 9.02 -10.63
CA PHE A 121 -1.01 9.05 -10.06
C PHE A 121 0.05 9.42 -11.09
N ALA A 122 0.00 8.83 -12.30
CA ALA A 122 0.91 9.16 -13.40
C ALA A 122 0.83 10.65 -13.78
N GLU A 123 -0.38 11.21 -13.81
CA GLU A 123 -0.62 12.63 -14.06
C GLU A 123 0.05 13.53 -13.00
N LYS A 124 -0.06 13.20 -11.71
CA LYS A 124 0.56 13.95 -10.61
C LYS A 124 2.09 14.04 -10.71
N ILE A 125 2.73 13.01 -11.29
CA ILE A 125 4.18 12.96 -11.47
C ILE A 125 4.61 13.33 -12.90
N ALA A 126 3.68 13.81 -13.73
CA ALA A 126 3.89 14.14 -15.15
C ALA A 126 4.59 13.00 -15.91
N LEU A 127 4.08 11.77 -15.76
CA LEU A 127 4.61 10.59 -16.42
C LEU A 127 3.89 10.38 -17.75
N PRO A 128 4.59 10.39 -18.89
CA PRO A 128 4.04 10.06 -20.21
C PRO A 128 3.29 8.72 -20.24
N ARG A 129 2.15 8.69 -20.92
CA ARG A 129 1.24 7.54 -20.96
C ARG A 129 0.91 7.11 -22.36
N VAL A 130 1.02 5.83 -22.64
CA VAL A 130 0.57 5.18 -23.87
C VAL A 130 -0.41 4.09 -23.50
N ILE A 131 -1.51 3.98 -24.22
CA ILE A 131 -2.58 3.02 -23.92
C ILE A 131 -2.46 1.81 -24.85
N VAL A 132 -2.61 0.61 -24.31
CA VAL A 132 -2.75 -0.62 -25.08
C VAL A 132 -4.07 -1.29 -24.73
N CYS A 133 -5.00 -1.30 -25.69
CA CYS A 133 -6.22 -2.10 -25.59
C CYS A 133 -5.88 -3.56 -25.90
N THR A 134 -5.96 -4.40 -24.90
CA THR A 134 -5.65 -5.84 -25.00
C THR A 134 -6.89 -6.69 -25.13
N ARG A 135 -6.69 -8.00 -25.36
CA ARG A 135 -7.79 -8.98 -25.48
C ARG A 135 -8.76 -8.68 -26.60
N MET A 136 -8.24 -8.12 -27.70
CA MET A 136 -9.01 -7.87 -28.91
C MET A 136 -9.60 -9.15 -29.55
N ASP A 137 -9.05 -10.30 -29.19
CA ASP A 137 -9.47 -11.65 -29.61
C ASP A 137 -10.60 -12.25 -28.74
N ARG A 138 -11.01 -11.58 -27.65
CA ARG A 138 -12.08 -12.05 -26.78
C ARG A 138 -13.47 -11.73 -27.31
N GLU A 139 -14.43 -12.60 -26.96
CA GLU A 139 -15.84 -12.36 -27.19
C GLU A 139 -16.28 -11.02 -26.55
N ARG A 140 -17.04 -10.23 -27.29
CA ARG A 140 -17.48 -8.86 -26.96
C ARG A 140 -16.38 -7.78 -26.97
N ALA A 141 -15.19 -8.08 -27.45
CA ALA A 141 -14.20 -7.02 -27.68
C ALA A 141 -14.70 -6.10 -28.82
N ASP A 142 -14.78 -4.81 -28.53
CA ASP A 142 -15.30 -3.81 -29.46
C ASP A 142 -14.46 -2.53 -29.44
N PHE A 143 -13.98 -2.14 -30.61
CA PHE A 143 -13.13 -0.96 -30.81
C PHE A 143 -13.85 0.34 -30.42
N ALA A 144 -15.08 0.55 -30.91
CA ALA A 144 -15.80 1.80 -30.71
C ALA A 144 -16.13 2.01 -29.23
N ARG A 145 -16.62 0.96 -28.57
CA ARG A 145 -16.91 0.98 -27.12
C ARG A 145 -15.65 1.18 -26.27
N CYS A 146 -14.53 0.57 -26.66
CA CYS A 146 -13.27 0.77 -25.97
C CYS A 146 -12.80 2.22 -26.07
N MET A 147 -12.83 2.80 -27.27
CA MET A 147 -12.48 4.21 -27.51
C MET A 147 -13.41 5.18 -26.79
N GLU A 148 -14.73 4.91 -26.78
CA GLU A 148 -15.71 5.70 -26.03
C GLU A 148 -15.41 5.70 -24.53
N SER A 149 -15.11 4.53 -23.95
CA SER A 149 -14.72 4.41 -22.55
C SER A 149 -13.44 5.21 -22.23
N LEU A 150 -12.43 5.14 -23.09
CA LEU A 150 -11.17 5.87 -22.93
C LEU A 150 -11.36 7.38 -23.05
N THR A 151 -12.07 7.85 -24.07
CA THR A 151 -12.32 9.29 -24.28
C THR A 151 -13.20 9.89 -23.20
N THR A 152 -14.15 9.11 -22.66
CA THR A 152 -15.00 9.53 -21.53
C THR A 152 -14.17 9.68 -20.25
N ALA A 153 -13.25 8.75 -19.98
CA ALA A 153 -12.45 8.77 -18.77
C ALA A 153 -11.28 9.77 -18.83
N PHE A 154 -10.60 9.89 -19.97
CA PHE A 154 -9.31 10.57 -20.09
C PHE A 154 -9.31 11.75 -21.07
N GLY A 155 -10.45 12.01 -21.73
CA GLY A 155 -10.62 13.17 -22.59
C GLY A 155 -10.27 12.95 -24.07
N ARG A 156 -10.36 14.05 -24.83
CA ARG A 156 -10.22 14.04 -26.29
C ARG A 156 -8.80 13.86 -26.83
N THR A 157 -7.80 13.99 -25.96
CA THR A 157 -6.38 13.81 -26.29
C THR A 157 -5.96 12.33 -26.36
N VAL A 158 -6.90 11.42 -26.11
CA VAL A 158 -6.76 9.98 -26.35
C VAL A 158 -7.04 9.69 -27.81
N VAL A 159 -6.01 9.28 -28.55
CA VAL A 159 -6.07 9.15 -30.01
C VAL A 159 -5.61 7.77 -30.47
N PRO A 160 -6.38 7.05 -31.30
CA PRO A 160 -5.92 5.80 -31.89
C PRO A 160 -4.78 6.07 -32.87
N VAL A 161 -3.66 5.38 -32.70
CA VAL A 161 -2.55 5.34 -33.68
C VAL A 161 -2.59 4.08 -34.51
N GLN A 162 -3.54 3.20 -34.21
CA GLN A 162 -3.81 1.97 -34.95
C GLN A 162 -5.31 1.76 -35.08
N LEU A 163 -5.72 0.99 -36.12
CA LEU A 163 -7.08 0.44 -36.21
C LEU A 163 -7.01 -1.09 -36.20
N PRO A 164 -7.85 -1.78 -35.40
CA PRO A 164 -7.88 -3.23 -35.40
C PRO A 164 -8.48 -3.80 -36.69
N ILE A 165 -7.88 -4.86 -37.23
CA ILE A 165 -8.38 -5.61 -38.38
C ILE A 165 -9.17 -6.80 -37.87
N GLY A 166 -10.50 -6.72 -37.97
CA GLY A 166 -11.42 -7.68 -37.38
C GLY A 166 -11.62 -7.46 -35.87
N SER A 167 -12.46 -8.28 -35.29
CA SER A 167 -12.79 -8.26 -33.84
C SER A 167 -13.03 -9.67 -33.34
N GLU A 168 -12.90 -9.87 -32.03
CA GLU A 168 -13.11 -11.17 -31.39
C GLU A 168 -12.25 -12.28 -32.04
N LYS A 169 -12.85 -13.43 -32.34
CA LYS A 169 -12.19 -14.57 -32.99
C LYS A 169 -11.65 -14.23 -34.41
N ASN A 170 -12.11 -13.12 -35.00
CA ASN A 170 -11.68 -12.64 -36.30
C ASN A 170 -10.62 -11.54 -36.23
N PHE A 171 -10.16 -11.18 -35.04
CA PHE A 171 -9.04 -10.26 -34.85
C PHE A 171 -7.79 -10.87 -35.49
N LYS A 172 -7.22 -10.19 -36.49
CA LYS A 172 -6.08 -10.70 -37.28
C LYS A 172 -4.86 -9.80 -37.24
N GLY A 173 -5.03 -8.56 -36.79
CA GLY A 173 -3.94 -7.59 -36.83
C GLY A 173 -4.39 -6.17 -36.67
N VAL A 174 -3.52 -5.26 -37.05
CA VAL A 174 -3.73 -3.82 -36.92
C VAL A 174 -3.31 -3.07 -38.16
N ILE A 175 -3.92 -1.93 -38.40
CA ILE A 175 -3.44 -0.93 -39.39
C ILE A 175 -2.68 0.12 -38.61
N ASP A 176 -1.42 0.35 -38.91
CA ASP A 176 -0.64 1.48 -38.40
C ASP A 176 -1.07 2.74 -39.16
N LEU A 177 -1.57 3.72 -38.43
CA LEU A 177 -2.05 4.99 -38.95
C LEU A 177 -0.94 5.99 -39.27
N VAL A 178 0.27 5.80 -38.75
CA VAL A 178 1.43 6.63 -39.08
C VAL A 178 2.02 6.20 -40.42
N LYS A 179 2.32 4.90 -40.56
CA LYS A 179 2.95 4.30 -41.76
C LYS A 179 1.96 3.92 -42.86
N MET A 180 0.66 3.92 -42.57
CA MET A 180 -0.44 3.53 -43.47
C MET A 180 -0.22 2.13 -44.06
N LYS A 181 0.09 1.14 -43.22
CA LYS A 181 0.27 -0.27 -43.55
C LYS A 181 -0.53 -1.17 -42.63
N ALA A 182 -0.87 -2.36 -43.14
CA ALA A 182 -1.52 -3.41 -42.37
C ALA A 182 -0.51 -4.43 -41.84
N TYR A 183 -0.62 -4.78 -40.58
CA TYR A 183 0.21 -5.76 -39.88
C TYR A 183 -0.66 -6.95 -39.49
N ILE A 184 -0.43 -8.08 -40.18
CA ILE A 184 -1.25 -9.30 -40.07
C ILE A 184 -0.49 -10.37 -39.32
N TYR A 185 -1.16 -11.05 -38.42
CA TYR A 185 -0.58 -12.06 -37.54
C TYR A 185 -1.26 -13.42 -37.67
N ASP A 186 -0.50 -14.47 -37.40
CA ASP A 186 -1.02 -15.80 -37.17
C ASP A 186 -1.28 -15.96 -35.65
N MET A 187 -2.50 -16.34 -35.25
CA MET A 187 -2.87 -16.50 -33.83
C MET A 187 -1.98 -17.54 -33.13
N GLY A 188 -1.38 -17.16 -32.03
CA GLY A 188 -0.41 -18.01 -31.29
C GLY A 188 0.94 -18.15 -31.99
N GLY A 189 1.23 -17.34 -32.98
CA GLY A 189 2.50 -17.28 -33.68
C GLY A 189 3.63 -16.67 -32.85
N ASN A 190 4.72 -16.30 -33.52
CA ASN A 190 5.91 -15.72 -32.88
C ASN A 190 5.79 -14.22 -32.56
N GLY A 191 4.63 -13.62 -32.78
CA GLY A 191 4.37 -12.20 -32.53
C GLY A 191 4.97 -11.25 -33.57
N ARG A 192 5.43 -11.76 -34.70
CA ARG A 192 5.94 -10.97 -35.84
C ARG A 192 4.90 -10.86 -36.94
N ALA A 193 4.62 -9.64 -37.37
CA ALA A 193 3.65 -9.37 -38.40
C ALA A 193 4.15 -9.71 -39.79
N LYS A 194 3.20 -9.99 -40.69
CA LYS A 194 3.35 -9.85 -42.15
C LYS A 194 2.83 -8.47 -42.51
N VAL A 195 3.69 -7.63 -43.10
CA VAL A 195 3.31 -6.29 -43.54
C VAL A 195 2.64 -6.39 -44.90
N GLU A 196 1.44 -5.87 -44.99
CA GLU A 196 0.60 -5.91 -46.22
C GLU A 196 0.01 -4.50 -46.49
N ASP A 197 -0.60 -4.32 -47.64
CA ASP A 197 -1.37 -3.12 -47.93
C ASP A 197 -2.70 -3.15 -47.16
N ILE A 198 -3.22 -1.95 -46.86
CA ILE A 198 -4.48 -1.81 -46.11
C ILE A 198 -5.62 -2.52 -46.90
N PRO A 199 -6.42 -3.37 -46.25
CA PRO A 199 -7.57 -4.01 -46.90
C PRO A 199 -8.51 -2.98 -47.53
N ALA A 200 -8.93 -3.22 -48.76
CA ALA A 200 -9.74 -2.27 -49.55
C ALA A 200 -11.03 -1.81 -48.81
N ASN A 201 -11.62 -2.69 -48.01
CA ASN A 201 -12.82 -2.39 -47.23
C ASN A 201 -12.55 -1.50 -45.98
N MET A 202 -11.30 -1.25 -45.64
CA MET A 202 -10.88 -0.40 -44.49
C MET A 202 -10.12 0.85 -44.94
N ALA A 203 -9.86 1.01 -46.25
CA ALA A 203 -9.03 2.10 -46.78
C ALA A 203 -9.59 3.49 -46.46
N ASP A 204 -10.90 3.71 -46.63
CA ASP A 204 -11.54 4.99 -46.31
C ASP A 204 -11.51 5.28 -44.81
N GLN A 205 -11.80 4.27 -43.95
CA GLN A 205 -11.74 4.40 -42.51
C GLN A 205 -10.32 4.70 -42.01
N ALA A 206 -9.32 4.03 -42.60
CA ALA A 206 -7.92 4.26 -42.24
C ALA A 206 -7.47 5.67 -42.62
N LYS A 207 -7.89 6.15 -43.79
CA LYS A 207 -7.59 7.50 -44.28
C LYS A 207 -8.22 8.57 -43.34
N GLU A 208 -9.49 8.43 -42.99
CA GLU A 208 -10.17 9.35 -42.08
C GLU A 208 -9.50 9.37 -40.69
N ALA A 209 -9.10 8.19 -40.17
CA ALA A 209 -8.42 8.09 -38.89
C ALA A 209 -7.01 8.68 -38.92
N HIS A 210 -6.27 8.52 -40.03
CA HIS A 210 -4.96 9.13 -40.25
C HIS A 210 -5.06 10.66 -40.30
N GLU A 211 -6.05 11.21 -41.06
CA GLU A 211 -6.28 12.67 -41.11
C GLU A 211 -6.56 13.24 -39.71
N LYS A 212 -7.41 12.56 -38.91
CA LYS A 212 -7.65 12.96 -37.52
C LYS A 212 -6.42 12.89 -36.64
N LEU A 213 -5.56 11.87 -36.82
CA LEU A 213 -4.30 11.76 -36.08
C LEU A 213 -3.38 12.95 -36.42
N ILE A 214 -3.25 13.31 -37.71
CA ILE A 214 -2.47 14.46 -38.18
C ILE A 214 -2.98 15.75 -37.53
N GLU A 215 -4.29 16.01 -37.52
CA GLU A 215 -4.89 17.18 -36.90
C GLU A 215 -4.50 17.30 -35.43
N VAL A 216 -4.62 16.22 -34.66
CA VAL A 216 -4.30 16.21 -33.22
C VAL A 216 -2.80 16.40 -32.98
N VAL A 217 -1.94 15.81 -33.81
CA VAL A 217 -0.48 16.00 -33.72
C VAL A 217 -0.10 17.44 -34.04
N ALA A 218 -0.72 18.03 -35.08
CA ALA A 218 -0.51 19.42 -35.46
C ALA A 218 -0.95 20.41 -34.35
N GLU A 219 -2.07 20.17 -33.66
CA GLU A 219 -2.53 21.04 -32.56
C GLU A 219 -1.48 21.21 -31.43
N GLY A 220 -0.55 20.27 -31.30
CA GLY A 220 0.48 20.26 -30.27
C GLY A 220 1.72 21.10 -30.57
N ASP A 221 1.92 21.58 -31.84
CA ASP A 221 3.15 22.23 -32.29
C ASP A 221 2.84 23.27 -33.36
N ASP A 222 3.26 24.52 -33.14
CA ASP A 222 2.96 25.66 -34.04
C ASP A 222 3.60 25.50 -35.43
N GLU A 223 4.75 24.84 -35.56
CA GLU A 223 5.40 24.62 -36.85
C GLU A 223 4.64 23.57 -37.65
N LEU A 224 4.22 22.47 -37.04
CA LEU A 224 3.39 21.43 -37.65
C LEU A 224 2.00 21.97 -38.01
N MET A 225 1.44 22.83 -37.20
CA MET A 225 0.16 23.49 -37.50
C MET A 225 0.26 24.34 -38.77
N ASN A 226 1.35 25.12 -38.94
CA ASN A 226 1.59 25.91 -40.14
C ASN A 226 1.75 25.02 -41.38
N GLU A 227 2.55 23.94 -41.27
CA GLU A 227 2.72 22.95 -42.36
C GLU A 227 1.37 22.37 -42.76
N PHE A 228 0.54 21.97 -41.82
CA PHE A 228 -0.78 21.43 -42.06
C PHE A 228 -1.72 22.45 -42.75
N PHE A 229 -1.69 23.72 -42.39
CA PHE A 229 -2.50 24.75 -43.03
C PHE A 229 -2.04 25.09 -44.45
N GLU A 230 -0.73 24.99 -44.72
CA GLU A 230 -0.19 25.28 -46.04
C GLU A 230 -0.37 24.13 -47.04
N THR A 231 -0.22 22.88 -46.56
CA THR A 231 -0.16 21.69 -47.46
C THR A 231 -1.38 20.77 -47.36
N GLY A 232 -2.20 20.93 -46.30
CA GLY A 232 -3.32 20.05 -46.00
C GLY A 232 -2.92 18.69 -45.40
N THR A 233 -1.63 18.45 -45.16
CA THR A 233 -1.10 17.24 -44.56
C THR A 233 0.24 17.55 -43.85
N ILE A 234 0.81 16.54 -43.16
CA ILE A 234 2.13 16.61 -42.52
C ILE A 234 2.95 15.43 -43.03
N GLY A 235 4.24 15.64 -43.31
CA GLY A 235 5.14 14.57 -43.72
C GLY A 235 5.33 13.49 -42.63
N GLU A 236 5.52 12.22 -43.04
CA GLU A 236 5.64 11.08 -42.11
C GLU A 236 6.72 11.32 -40.99
N GLU A 237 7.90 11.85 -41.38
CA GLU A 237 8.96 12.16 -40.41
C GLU A 237 8.54 13.21 -39.41
N HIS A 238 7.75 14.20 -39.83
CA HIS A 238 7.20 15.24 -38.97
C HIS A 238 6.07 14.72 -38.05
N ILE A 239 5.24 13.79 -38.56
CA ILE A 239 4.24 13.09 -37.71
C ILE A 239 4.95 12.31 -36.62
N ILE A 240 6.03 11.57 -36.96
CA ILE A 240 6.80 10.77 -35.99
C ILE A 240 7.41 11.69 -34.92
N SER A 241 8.09 12.77 -35.31
CA SER A 241 8.72 13.69 -34.36
C SER A 241 7.69 14.46 -33.51
N GLY A 242 6.59 14.90 -34.14
CA GLY A 242 5.49 15.58 -33.45
C GLY A 242 4.80 14.69 -32.43
N LEU A 243 4.50 13.46 -32.80
CA LEU A 243 3.88 12.48 -31.91
C LEU A 243 4.82 12.13 -30.73
N HIS A 244 6.11 11.90 -31.00
CA HIS A 244 7.10 11.66 -29.95
C HIS A 244 7.19 12.84 -28.95
N ASN A 245 7.24 14.07 -29.44
CA ASN A 245 7.27 15.26 -28.60
C ASN A 245 5.97 15.42 -27.78
N ALA A 246 4.82 15.22 -28.40
CA ALA A 246 3.53 15.33 -27.72
C ALA A 246 3.34 14.27 -26.63
N ILE A 247 3.83 13.03 -26.84
CA ILE A 247 3.86 11.97 -25.82
C ILE A 247 4.77 12.39 -24.68
N ARG A 248 6.00 12.81 -24.98
CA ARG A 248 6.98 13.23 -23.97
C ARG A 248 6.47 14.38 -23.10
N GLU A 249 5.69 15.29 -23.67
CA GLU A 249 5.10 16.44 -22.98
C GLU A 249 3.74 16.14 -22.32
N ASP A 250 3.31 14.87 -22.37
CA ASP A 250 2.04 14.39 -21.78
C ASP A 250 0.79 15.09 -22.37
N LYS A 251 0.86 15.47 -23.64
CA LYS A 251 -0.21 16.20 -24.35
C LYS A 251 -1.15 15.26 -25.13
N ILE A 252 -0.64 14.14 -25.63
CA ILE A 252 -1.39 13.16 -26.43
C ILE A 252 -1.18 11.77 -25.81
N PHE A 253 -2.24 10.97 -25.78
CA PHE A 253 -2.26 9.61 -25.28
C PHE A 253 -2.61 8.63 -26.39
N PRO A 254 -1.59 8.07 -27.07
CA PRO A 254 -1.80 7.12 -28.17
C PRO A 254 -2.44 5.83 -27.71
N VAL A 255 -3.31 5.25 -28.54
CA VAL A 255 -3.95 3.97 -28.31
C VAL A 255 -3.53 2.95 -29.33
N LEU A 256 -2.97 1.83 -28.84
CA LEU A 256 -2.60 0.63 -29.61
C LEU A 256 -3.56 -0.52 -29.28
N PHE A 257 -3.58 -1.54 -30.15
CA PHE A 257 -4.45 -2.70 -30.00
C PHE A 257 -3.63 -4.00 -30.10
N SER A 258 -3.88 -4.94 -29.16
CA SER A 258 -3.11 -6.18 -29.06
C SER A 258 -3.93 -7.33 -28.49
N SER A 259 -3.45 -8.54 -28.70
CA SER A 259 -3.81 -9.73 -27.94
C SER A 259 -2.55 -10.40 -27.40
N GLY A 260 -2.31 -10.29 -26.09
CA GLY A 260 -1.15 -10.93 -25.44
C GLY A 260 -1.22 -12.45 -25.49
N LEU A 261 -2.40 -13.06 -25.31
CA LEU A 261 -2.58 -14.53 -25.40
C LEU A 261 -2.48 -15.03 -26.83
N GLY A 262 -3.01 -14.29 -27.78
CA GLY A 262 -2.91 -14.57 -29.22
C GLY A 262 -1.55 -14.19 -29.80
N ASN A 263 -0.74 -13.46 -29.06
CA ASN A 263 0.54 -12.87 -29.50
C ASN A 263 0.42 -12.10 -30.81
N MET A 264 -0.55 -11.21 -30.88
CA MET A 264 -0.86 -10.37 -32.05
C MET A 264 -0.74 -8.89 -31.67
N GLY A 265 -0.10 -8.07 -32.52
CA GLY A 265 0.17 -6.66 -32.27
C GLY A 265 1.32 -6.42 -31.29
N THR A 266 2.08 -7.45 -30.91
CA THR A 266 3.10 -7.37 -29.87
C THR A 266 4.40 -6.72 -30.36
N ASP A 267 4.84 -7.02 -31.58
CA ASP A 267 6.00 -6.37 -32.21
C ASP A 267 5.75 -4.89 -32.46
N GLU A 268 4.54 -4.51 -32.91
CA GLU A 268 4.15 -3.11 -33.07
C GLU A 268 4.15 -2.34 -31.73
N VAL A 269 3.77 -2.98 -30.61
CA VAL A 269 3.90 -2.37 -29.28
C VAL A 269 5.37 -2.17 -28.92
N LEU A 270 6.25 -3.13 -29.22
CA LEU A 270 7.70 -3.01 -28.98
C LEU A 270 8.34 -1.93 -29.88
N ASP A 271 7.98 -1.88 -31.17
CA ASP A 271 8.41 -0.83 -32.09
C ASP A 271 7.94 0.55 -31.60
N PHE A 272 6.68 0.67 -31.18
CA PHE A 272 6.13 1.91 -30.65
C PHE A 272 6.86 2.39 -29.38
N ILE A 273 7.23 1.48 -28.48
CA ILE A 273 8.03 1.82 -27.30
C ILE A 273 9.39 2.40 -27.70
N VAL A 274 10.05 1.82 -28.69
CA VAL A 274 11.37 2.27 -29.16
C VAL A 274 11.28 3.61 -29.89
N ASP A 275 10.30 3.76 -30.80
CA ASP A 275 10.20 4.89 -31.72
C ASP A 275 9.58 6.14 -31.06
N PHE A 276 8.63 5.97 -30.12
CA PHE A 276 7.80 7.07 -29.64
C PHE A 276 7.89 7.33 -28.13
N MET A 277 8.26 6.35 -27.30
CA MET A 277 8.40 6.62 -25.88
C MET A 277 9.73 7.27 -25.54
N PRO A 278 9.76 8.21 -24.58
CA PRO A 278 10.98 8.93 -24.25
C PRO A 278 12.07 8.03 -23.62
N SER A 279 13.30 8.30 -23.98
CA SER A 279 14.48 7.75 -23.32
C SER A 279 14.76 8.52 -21.99
N PRO A 280 15.52 7.94 -21.05
CA PRO A 280 15.89 8.62 -19.81
C PRO A 280 16.56 9.98 -20.00
N VAL A 281 17.45 10.10 -21.01
CA VAL A 281 18.18 11.35 -21.27
C VAL A 281 17.30 12.48 -21.80
N GLU A 282 16.13 12.17 -22.35
CA GLU A 282 15.17 13.17 -22.84
C GLU A 282 14.38 13.81 -21.69
N ARG A 283 14.30 13.17 -20.54
CA ARG A 283 13.74 13.78 -19.32
C ARG A 283 14.58 14.94 -18.79
N ARG A 284 15.82 15.06 -19.23
CA ARG A 284 16.80 16.09 -18.93
C ARG A 284 17.19 16.21 -17.46
N GLU A 285 16.24 16.45 -16.54
CA GLU A 285 16.51 16.66 -15.12
C GLU A 285 15.49 15.91 -14.25
N VAL A 286 15.95 15.40 -13.12
CA VAL A 286 15.12 14.84 -12.06
C VAL A 286 15.11 15.78 -10.88
N ALA A 287 13.92 16.16 -10.42
CA ALA A 287 13.74 16.96 -9.22
C ALA A 287 14.14 16.15 -7.98
N ALA A 288 14.82 16.83 -7.05
CA ALA A 288 15.20 16.31 -5.76
C ALA A 288 14.54 17.14 -4.64
N GLU A 289 14.66 16.70 -3.41
CA GLU A 289 14.21 17.46 -2.25
C GLU A 289 14.98 18.79 -2.15
N ASN A 290 14.40 19.77 -1.48
CA ASN A 290 15.00 21.11 -1.26
C ASN A 290 15.34 21.86 -2.57
N ASP A 291 14.46 21.77 -3.58
CA ASP A 291 14.63 22.41 -4.90
C ASP A 291 15.89 21.99 -5.67
N GLY A 292 16.52 20.88 -5.25
CA GLY A 292 17.64 20.29 -5.96
C GLY A 292 17.21 19.69 -7.30
N LYS A 293 18.15 19.64 -8.26
CA LYS A 293 17.94 18.98 -9.56
C LYS A 293 19.20 18.22 -9.97
N ARG A 294 19.03 17.12 -10.69
CA ARG A 294 20.13 16.33 -11.24
C ARG A 294 19.84 16.01 -12.71
N LYS A 295 20.83 16.23 -13.56
CA LYS A 295 20.76 15.82 -14.97
C LYS A 295 20.93 14.31 -15.10
N ILE A 296 20.18 13.72 -16.00
CA ILE A 296 20.35 12.32 -16.36
C ILE A 296 21.45 12.22 -17.41
N ALA A 297 22.68 12.07 -16.98
CA ALA A 297 23.85 11.98 -17.83
C ALA A 297 24.99 11.22 -17.13
N ASP A 298 25.80 10.50 -17.89
CA ASP A 298 26.94 9.74 -17.40
C ASP A 298 28.07 10.63 -16.83
N SER A 299 28.13 11.87 -17.27
CA SER A 299 29.15 12.87 -16.81
C SER A 299 28.86 13.45 -15.42
N GLU A 300 27.64 13.22 -14.88
CA GLU A 300 27.25 13.69 -13.56
C GLU A 300 27.77 12.75 -12.46
N PRO A 301 27.88 13.22 -11.20
CA PRO A 301 28.12 12.34 -10.06
C PRO A 301 27.07 11.25 -9.95
N VAL A 302 27.49 10.04 -9.54
CA VAL A 302 26.59 8.88 -9.44
C VAL A 302 25.49 9.14 -8.42
N SER A 303 24.25 8.89 -8.83
CA SER A 303 23.09 8.83 -7.93
C SER A 303 22.11 7.73 -8.36
N ALA A 304 21.53 7.06 -7.38
CA ALA A 304 20.58 5.98 -7.58
C ALA A 304 19.40 6.08 -6.60
N PHE A 305 18.22 5.67 -7.05
CA PHE A 305 17.01 5.64 -6.26
C PHE A 305 16.47 4.22 -6.19
N VAL A 306 16.18 3.73 -4.98
CA VAL A 306 15.65 2.39 -4.73
C VAL A 306 14.13 2.42 -4.76
N PHE A 307 13.54 1.80 -5.76
CA PHE A 307 12.08 1.77 -5.92
C PHE A 307 11.43 0.47 -5.42
N LYS A 308 12.24 -0.58 -5.16
CA LYS A 308 11.76 -1.87 -4.67
C LYS A 308 12.83 -2.63 -3.90
N THR A 309 12.39 -3.36 -2.88
CA THR A 309 13.23 -4.29 -2.10
C THR A 309 12.53 -5.65 -2.03
N VAL A 310 13.29 -6.73 -2.19
CA VAL A 310 12.80 -8.11 -2.06
C VAL A 310 13.73 -8.87 -1.11
N SER A 311 13.20 -9.71 -0.26
CA SER A 311 13.96 -10.58 0.63
C SER A 311 14.00 -11.99 0.04
N ASP A 312 15.18 -12.42 -0.39
CA ASP A 312 15.41 -13.77 -0.92
C ASP A 312 16.07 -14.64 0.16
N ALA A 313 15.66 -15.91 0.24
CA ALA A 313 16.16 -16.83 1.26
C ALA A 313 17.66 -17.09 1.17
N PHE A 314 18.26 -17.01 -0.04
CA PHE A 314 19.66 -17.31 -0.33
C PHE A 314 20.48 -16.05 -0.57
N ALA A 315 19.98 -15.15 -1.41
CA ALA A 315 20.66 -13.90 -1.75
C ALA A 315 20.52 -12.83 -0.66
N GLY A 316 19.60 -12.99 0.28
CA GLY A 316 19.26 -11.98 1.27
C GLY A 316 18.45 -10.85 0.67
N ARG A 317 18.65 -9.62 1.15
CA ARG A 317 17.97 -8.43 0.61
C ARG A 317 18.48 -8.10 -0.78
N ILE A 318 17.56 -7.97 -1.75
CA ILE A 318 17.82 -7.54 -3.13
C ILE A 318 17.14 -6.19 -3.31
N SER A 319 17.92 -5.16 -3.65
CA SER A 319 17.44 -3.81 -3.90
C SER A 319 17.39 -3.54 -5.40
N PHE A 320 16.21 -3.16 -5.91
CA PHE A 320 15.99 -2.69 -7.27
C PHE A 320 16.12 -1.18 -7.30
N PHE A 321 16.95 -0.67 -8.14
CA PHE A 321 17.22 0.76 -8.21
C PHE A 321 17.36 1.26 -9.64
N LYS A 322 17.11 2.54 -9.82
CA LYS A 322 17.41 3.27 -11.04
C LYS A 322 18.63 4.15 -10.82
N VAL A 323 19.58 4.12 -11.74
CA VAL A 323 20.68 5.07 -11.81
C VAL A 323 20.15 6.35 -12.44
N PHE A 324 19.99 7.43 -11.67
CA PHE A 324 19.55 8.70 -12.23
C PHE A 324 20.68 9.48 -12.88
N SER A 325 21.91 9.36 -12.35
CA SER A 325 23.06 10.06 -12.92
C SER A 325 24.37 9.29 -12.71
N GLY A 326 25.34 9.57 -13.56
CA GLY A 326 26.65 8.93 -13.53
C GLY A 326 26.67 7.51 -14.03
N VAL A 327 27.83 6.87 -13.94
CA VAL A 327 28.03 5.46 -14.29
C VAL A 327 28.34 4.67 -13.02
N LEU A 328 27.46 3.76 -12.64
CA LEU A 328 27.65 2.90 -11.48
C LEU A 328 28.36 1.62 -11.87
N LYS A 329 29.51 1.35 -11.23
CA LYS A 329 30.36 0.18 -11.49
C LYS A 329 30.31 -0.83 -10.34
N ASN A 330 30.67 -2.07 -10.64
CA ASN A 330 30.88 -3.08 -9.61
C ASN A 330 31.88 -2.59 -8.56
N ASP A 331 31.69 -3.03 -7.31
CA ASP A 331 32.48 -2.67 -6.14
C ASP A 331 32.46 -1.18 -5.75
N ALA A 332 31.60 -0.36 -6.36
CA ALA A 332 31.40 1.03 -5.95
C ALA A 332 30.85 1.11 -4.51
N THR A 333 31.26 2.16 -3.79
CA THR A 333 30.69 2.50 -2.49
C THR A 333 29.93 3.81 -2.62
N LEU A 334 28.64 3.79 -2.32
CA LEU A 334 27.78 4.96 -2.33
C LEU A 334 27.31 5.30 -0.91
N GLN A 335 27.05 6.57 -0.67
CA GLN A 335 26.40 7.05 0.54
C GLN A 335 24.88 6.89 0.39
N ASN A 336 24.23 6.20 1.34
CA ASN A 336 22.79 6.25 1.51
C ASN A 336 22.46 7.54 2.28
N PHE A 337 21.86 8.52 1.61
CA PHE A 337 21.54 9.82 2.20
C PHE A 337 20.33 9.76 3.13
N SER A 338 19.40 8.83 2.90
CA SER A 338 18.21 8.63 3.74
C SER A 338 18.56 8.04 5.11
N LYS A 339 19.62 7.20 5.19
CA LYS A 339 20.06 6.49 6.41
C LYS A 339 21.40 6.98 6.95
N ASN A 340 22.08 7.85 6.22
CA ASN A 340 23.43 8.34 6.53
C ASN A 340 24.46 7.20 6.73
N SER A 341 24.40 6.16 5.91
CA SER A 341 25.30 5.00 5.95
C SER A 341 25.97 4.76 4.60
N ALA A 342 27.17 4.15 4.62
CA ALA A 342 27.88 3.77 3.40
C ALA A 342 27.50 2.36 2.97
N GLU A 343 27.15 2.19 1.69
CA GLU A 343 26.72 0.94 1.09
C GLU A 343 27.65 0.50 -0.05
N LYS A 344 28.03 -0.78 -0.05
CA LYS A 344 28.89 -1.34 -1.09
C LYS A 344 28.08 -2.12 -2.13
N PHE A 345 28.19 -1.71 -3.39
CA PHE A 345 27.57 -2.34 -4.56
C PHE A 345 28.52 -3.41 -5.13
N ALA A 346 28.58 -4.58 -4.49
CA ALA A 346 29.56 -5.61 -4.82
C ALA A 346 29.41 -6.17 -6.23
N HIS A 347 28.21 -6.59 -6.62
CA HIS A 347 27.90 -7.19 -7.92
C HIS A 347 26.61 -6.61 -8.46
N LEU A 348 26.70 -5.89 -9.56
CA LEU A 348 25.55 -5.35 -10.28
C LEU A 348 24.94 -6.41 -11.19
N SER A 349 23.64 -6.43 -11.24
CA SER A 349 22.88 -7.30 -12.14
C SER A 349 21.65 -6.57 -12.68
N THR A 350 21.03 -7.09 -13.72
CA THR A 350 19.63 -6.88 -14.03
C THR A 350 18.84 -8.13 -13.69
N MET A 351 17.51 -8.04 -13.60
CA MET A 351 16.65 -9.20 -13.27
C MET A 351 15.69 -9.48 -14.41
N LEU A 352 15.61 -10.73 -14.81
CA LEU A 352 14.52 -11.24 -15.66
C LEU A 352 13.63 -12.13 -14.78
N GLY A 353 12.56 -11.56 -14.24
CA GLY A 353 11.78 -12.19 -13.19
C GLY A 353 12.66 -12.49 -11.96
N LYS A 354 12.81 -13.77 -11.58
CA LYS A 354 13.67 -14.19 -10.47
C LYS A 354 15.15 -14.40 -10.84
N ASN A 355 15.51 -14.34 -12.12
CA ASN A 355 16.84 -14.67 -12.59
C ASN A 355 17.74 -13.42 -12.70
N ALA A 356 18.78 -13.35 -11.89
CA ALA A 356 19.77 -12.30 -11.96
C ALA A 356 20.73 -12.50 -13.13
N VAL A 357 20.93 -11.47 -13.94
CA VAL A 357 21.90 -11.45 -15.04
C VAL A 357 22.99 -10.42 -14.72
N PRO A 358 24.23 -10.84 -14.48
CA PRO A 358 25.30 -9.92 -14.12
C PRO A 358 25.60 -8.89 -15.22
N VAL A 359 25.92 -7.67 -14.80
CA VAL A 359 26.35 -6.56 -15.66
C VAL A 359 27.61 -5.90 -15.08
N PRO A 360 28.55 -5.43 -15.88
CA PRO A 360 29.79 -4.81 -15.38
C PRO A 360 29.55 -3.41 -14.80
N GLU A 361 28.64 -2.66 -15.39
CA GLU A 361 28.28 -1.29 -15.03
C GLU A 361 26.87 -0.96 -15.51
N LEU A 362 26.28 0.09 -14.95
CA LEU A 362 24.98 0.67 -15.30
C LEU A 362 25.16 2.16 -15.57
N HIS A 363 24.66 2.62 -16.71
CA HIS A 363 24.70 4.01 -17.13
C HIS A 363 23.51 4.81 -16.59
N ALA A 364 23.60 6.14 -16.64
CA ALA A 364 22.50 7.04 -16.28
C ALA A 364 21.22 6.67 -17.04
N GLY A 365 20.14 6.48 -16.30
CA GLY A 365 18.84 6.06 -16.80
C GLY A 365 18.58 4.56 -16.73
N ASP A 366 19.57 3.72 -16.51
CA ASP A 366 19.36 2.26 -16.46
C ASP A 366 18.83 1.77 -15.11
N ILE A 367 18.16 0.64 -15.14
CA ILE A 367 17.61 -0.05 -13.97
C ILE A 367 18.46 -1.29 -13.69
N GLY A 368 18.87 -1.43 -12.44
CA GLY A 368 19.63 -2.58 -11.98
C GLY A 368 19.21 -3.08 -10.61
N VAL A 369 19.88 -4.14 -10.20
CA VAL A 369 19.71 -4.74 -8.88
C VAL A 369 21.04 -5.02 -8.22
N VAL A 370 21.03 -4.96 -6.90
CA VAL A 370 22.17 -5.35 -6.07
C VAL A 370 21.65 -6.12 -4.84
N ALA A 371 22.38 -7.16 -4.45
CA ALA A 371 22.08 -7.91 -3.25
C ALA A 371 22.92 -7.45 -2.05
N LYS A 372 22.37 -7.69 -0.84
CA LYS A 372 23.09 -7.56 0.45
C LYS A 372 23.48 -6.15 0.85
N LEU A 373 22.77 -5.12 0.41
CA LEU A 373 22.86 -3.81 1.04
C LEU A 373 22.38 -3.91 2.50
N LYS A 374 23.07 -3.22 3.42
CA LYS A 374 22.85 -3.41 4.87
C LYS A 374 21.60 -2.70 5.38
N ASP A 375 21.51 -1.40 5.10
CA ASP A 375 20.51 -0.53 5.68
C ASP A 375 19.51 0.02 4.67
N THR A 376 19.76 -0.20 3.37
CA THR A 376 19.00 0.36 2.26
C THR A 376 17.65 -0.32 2.09
N LEU A 377 16.58 0.49 1.99
CA LEU A 377 15.20 0.10 1.79
C LEU A 377 14.57 0.83 0.59
N THR A 378 13.36 0.44 0.24
CA THR A 378 12.54 1.11 -0.78
C THR A 378 12.31 2.59 -0.40
N GLY A 379 12.53 3.50 -1.35
CA GLY A 379 12.46 4.95 -1.17
C GLY A 379 13.79 5.63 -0.85
N ASP A 380 14.86 4.87 -0.57
CA ASP A 380 16.17 5.44 -0.23
C ASP A 380 16.91 5.95 -1.48
N THR A 381 17.65 7.04 -1.29
CA THR A 381 18.54 7.62 -2.28
C THR A 381 19.99 7.33 -1.92
N LEU A 382 20.76 6.83 -2.88
CA LEU A 382 22.19 6.58 -2.75
C LEU A 382 22.98 7.39 -3.80
N GLY A 383 24.19 7.80 -3.45
CA GLY A 383 25.02 8.54 -4.42
C GLY A 383 26.41 8.82 -3.93
N ASP A 384 27.16 9.60 -4.74
CA ASP A 384 28.48 10.06 -4.37
C ASP A 384 28.40 10.98 -3.15
N LYS A 385 29.16 10.66 -2.11
CA LYS A 385 29.20 11.43 -0.86
C LYS A 385 29.57 12.90 -1.06
N ALA A 386 30.36 13.21 -2.08
CA ALA A 386 30.80 14.58 -2.39
C ALA A 386 29.69 15.41 -3.08
N ALA A 387 28.66 14.76 -3.62
CA ALA A 387 27.57 15.40 -4.39
C ALA A 387 26.21 14.96 -3.87
N ALA A 388 25.94 15.24 -2.60
CA ALA A 388 24.71 14.83 -1.92
C ALA A 388 23.46 15.30 -2.67
N ILE A 389 22.50 14.37 -2.81
CA ILE A 389 21.18 14.60 -3.38
C ILE A 389 20.19 13.61 -2.77
N GLN A 390 18.95 14.03 -2.58
CA GLN A 390 17.89 13.16 -2.10
C GLN A 390 16.66 13.28 -3.00
N TYR A 391 16.18 12.16 -3.51
CA TYR A 391 14.98 12.10 -4.32
C TYR A 391 13.76 11.89 -3.44
N PRO A 392 12.59 12.48 -3.79
CA PRO A 392 11.38 12.34 -2.99
C PRO A 392 10.88 10.89 -3.01
N ALA A 393 10.65 10.34 -1.83
CA ALA A 393 10.01 9.04 -1.68
C ALA A 393 8.50 9.16 -1.97
N VAL A 394 7.92 8.09 -2.51
CA VAL A 394 6.46 8.01 -2.71
C VAL A 394 5.75 7.98 -1.37
N LYS A 395 4.82 8.90 -1.16
CA LYS A 395 3.98 8.92 0.03
C LYS A 395 2.83 7.93 -0.17
N LEU A 396 2.92 6.83 0.54
CA LEU A 396 1.87 5.81 0.55
C LEU A 396 0.80 6.15 1.60
N PRO A 397 -0.47 5.74 1.39
CA PRO A 397 -1.52 5.92 2.37
C PRO A 397 -1.30 5.02 3.61
N GLU A 398 -2.01 5.30 4.70
CA GLU A 398 -2.01 4.41 5.85
C GLU A 398 -2.73 3.09 5.56
N PRO A 399 -2.33 1.99 6.22
CA PRO A 399 -2.99 0.71 6.08
C PRO A 399 -4.48 0.75 6.43
N ALA A 400 -5.32 0.13 5.60
CA ALA A 400 -6.78 0.20 5.72
C ALA A 400 -7.38 -0.81 6.71
N ILE A 401 -6.66 -1.88 7.08
CA ILE A 401 -7.16 -2.94 7.94
C ILE A 401 -6.09 -3.42 8.91
N THR A 402 -6.50 -3.76 10.14
CA THR A 402 -5.62 -4.27 11.19
C THR A 402 -6.19 -5.56 11.77
N PHE A 403 -5.33 -6.56 11.99
CA PHE A 403 -5.64 -7.78 12.70
C PHE A 403 -4.72 -7.98 13.91
N ALA A 404 -5.21 -8.61 14.95
CA ALA A 404 -4.38 -9.21 15.96
C ALA A 404 -3.79 -10.52 15.44
N ILE A 405 -2.50 -10.73 15.64
CA ILE A 405 -1.79 -11.93 15.20
C ILE A 405 -1.34 -12.73 16.42
N GLU A 406 -1.71 -13.99 16.47
CA GLU A 406 -1.33 -14.90 17.56
C GLU A 406 -0.54 -16.08 17.02
N PRO A 407 0.55 -16.50 17.68
CA PRO A 407 1.26 -17.72 17.32
C PRO A 407 0.37 -18.94 17.56
N LYS A 408 0.46 -19.96 16.71
CA LYS A 408 -0.19 -21.23 16.98
C LYS A 408 0.52 -22.04 18.07
N THR A 409 1.83 -21.85 18.18
CA THR A 409 2.67 -22.51 19.20
C THR A 409 3.59 -21.50 19.86
N ARG A 410 4.05 -21.78 21.09
CA ARG A 410 5.06 -20.95 21.79
C ARG A 410 6.37 -20.81 21.00
N ALA A 411 6.74 -21.84 20.23
CA ALA A 411 7.94 -21.81 19.40
C ALA A 411 7.83 -20.83 18.21
N ASP A 412 6.61 -20.46 17.80
CA ASP A 412 6.37 -19.51 16.74
C ASP A 412 6.42 -18.05 17.23
N GLU A 413 6.24 -17.81 18.54
CA GLU A 413 6.18 -16.46 19.12
C GLU A 413 7.45 -15.64 18.83
N ASP A 414 8.63 -16.21 19.04
CA ASP A 414 9.90 -15.53 18.78
C ASP A 414 10.17 -15.35 17.27
N LYS A 415 9.61 -16.24 16.44
CA LYS A 415 9.81 -16.22 14.98
C LYS A 415 8.92 -15.24 14.26
N ILE A 416 7.70 -14.96 14.79
CA ILE A 416 6.76 -14.02 14.17
C ILE A 416 7.45 -12.67 13.93
N GLY A 417 8.06 -12.10 14.96
CA GLY A 417 8.72 -10.79 14.87
C GLY A 417 9.76 -10.76 13.76
N GLN A 418 10.65 -11.75 13.71
CA GLN A 418 11.70 -11.82 12.70
C GLN A 418 11.15 -12.01 11.28
N GLY A 419 10.17 -12.90 11.10
CA GLY A 419 9.53 -13.14 9.80
C GLY A 419 8.77 -11.94 9.29
N VAL A 420 7.95 -11.30 10.16
CA VAL A 420 7.19 -10.12 9.76
C VAL A 420 8.09 -8.92 9.46
N HIS A 421 9.16 -8.69 10.23
CA HIS A 421 10.11 -7.62 9.92
C HIS A 421 10.77 -7.77 8.56
N LYS A 422 11.13 -9.00 8.16
CA LYS A 422 11.65 -9.25 6.80
C LYS A 422 10.61 -9.00 5.72
N LEU A 423 9.34 -9.34 5.97
CA LEU A 423 8.25 -9.03 5.04
C LEU A 423 7.96 -7.52 4.96
N MET A 424 8.14 -6.77 6.06
CA MET A 424 8.05 -5.30 6.05
C MET A 424 9.19 -4.64 5.24
N GLU A 425 10.33 -5.29 5.07
CA GLU A 425 11.38 -4.81 4.17
C GLU A 425 10.99 -4.94 2.69
N GLU A 426 10.15 -5.94 2.36
CA GLU A 426 9.62 -6.15 1.01
C GLU A 426 8.41 -5.27 0.71
N ASP A 427 7.54 -5.10 1.70
CA ASP A 427 6.21 -4.51 1.55
C ASP A 427 6.09 -3.22 2.36
N ALA A 428 6.08 -2.11 1.65
CA ALA A 428 6.02 -0.78 2.26
C ALA A 428 4.67 -0.45 2.93
N MET A 429 3.61 -1.22 2.63
CA MET A 429 2.28 -1.05 3.24
C MET A 429 2.05 -1.93 4.47
N LEU A 430 2.95 -2.87 4.74
CA LEU A 430 2.85 -3.73 5.90
C LEU A 430 3.32 -3.00 7.16
N ARG A 431 2.53 -3.04 8.23
CA ARG A 431 2.92 -2.55 9.55
C ARG A 431 2.77 -3.67 10.58
N PHE A 432 3.68 -3.72 11.52
CA PHE A 432 3.65 -4.66 12.64
C PHE A 432 4.08 -3.94 13.91
N PHE A 433 3.24 -3.99 14.93
CA PHE A 433 3.49 -3.30 16.18
C PHE A 433 2.77 -3.99 17.33
N ARG A 434 3.19 -3.69 18.56
CA ARG A 434 2.52 -4.17 19.77
C ARG A 434 1.63 -3.07 20.31
N ASP A 435 0.35 -3.37 20.49
CA ASP A 435 -0.57 -2.44 21.14
C ASP A 435 -0.16 -2.20 22.61
N PRO A 436 0.07 -0.95 23.04
CA PRO A 436 0.55 -0.67 24.38
C PRO A 436 -0.48 -0.97 25.48
N GLN A 437 -1.77 -1.02 25.17
CA GLN A 437 -2.87 -1.25 26.11
C GLN A 437 -3.27 -2.73 26.17
N THR A 438 -3.62 -3.31 25.02
CA THR A 438 -4.05 -4.71 24.91
C THR A 438 -2.90 -5.71 24.97
N LYS A 439 -1.66 -5.25 24.73
CA LYS A 439 -0.43 -6.04 24.60
C LYS A 439 -0.43 -7.02 23.42
N ASP A 440 -1.48 -7.02 22.60
CA ASP A 440 -1.56 -7.85 21.41
C ASP A 440 -0.54 -7.41 20.35
N PHE A 441 -0.03 -8.34 19.56
CA PHE A 441 0.68 -8.02 18.34
C PHE A 441 -0.32 -7.76 17.25
N LEU A 442 -0.20 -6.61 16.61
CA LEU A 442 -1.06 -6.16 15.53
C LEU A 442 -0.32 -6.15 14.20
N ILE A 443 -0.99 -6.61 13.16
CA ILE A 443 -0.54 -6.55 11.78
C ILE A 443 -1.54 -5.75 10.96
N ALA A 444 -1.05 -4.74 10.22
CA ALA A 444 -1.91 -3.88 9.42
C ALA A 444 -1.45 -3.84 7.97
N GLY A 445 -2.41 -3.75 7.04
CA GLY A 445 -2.17 -3.75 5.60
C GLY A 445 -3.33 -3.13 4.81
N THR A 446 -3.25 -3.20 3.50
CA THR A 446 -4.18 -2.56 2.56
C THR A 446 -5.54 -3.25 2.45
N GLY A 447 -5.66 -4.51 2.88
CA GLY A 447 -6.88 -5.27 2.82
C GLY A 447 -6.71 -6.71 3.31
N GLN A 448 -7.82 -7.43 3.43
CA GLN A 448 -7.82 -8.80 3.98
C GLN A 448 -6.94 -9.74 3.15
N GLN A 449 -7.07 -9.75 1.83
CA GLN A 449 -6.26 -10.62 0.96
C GLN A 449 -4.77 -10.28 1.04
N HIS A 450 -4.41 -9.00 1.26
CA HIS A 450 -3.03 -8.61 1.50
C HIS A 450 -2.48 -9.30 2.76
N ILE A 451 -3.19 -9.22 3.88
CA ILE A 451 -2.78 -9.87 5.13
C ILE A 451 -2.76 -11.40 4.99
N GLU A 452 -3.71 -12.00 4.26
CA GLU A 452 -3.70 -13.44 3.97
C GLU A 452 -2.46 -13.87 3.17
N VAL A 453 -2.01 -13.06 2.19
CA VAL A 453 -0.75 -13.29 1.46
C VAL A 453 0.45 -13.23 2.42
N ILE A 454 0.49 -12.24 3.31
CA ILE A 454 1.56 -12.11 4.31
C ILE A 454 1.59 -13.33 5.25
N VAL A 455 0.44 -13.78 5.75
CA VAL A 455 0.35 -14.98 6.61
C VAL A 455 0.79 -16.24 5.85
N SER A 456 0.42 -16.36 4.58
CA SER A 456 0.87 -17.48 3.74
C SER A 456 2.39 -17.45 3.52
N LYS A 457 2.97 -16.28 3.24
CA LYS A 457 4.42 -16.09 3.14
C LYS A 457 5.14 -16.41 4.46
N LEU A 458 4.59 -16.01 5.61
CA LEU A 458 5.12 -16.37 6.94
C LEU A 458 5.18 -17.88 7.12
N LYS A 459 4.10 -18.59 6.75
CA LYS A 459 4.06 -20.04 6.84
C LYS A 459 5.05 -20.72 5.89
N LYS A 460 5.08 -20.33 4.61
CA LYS A 460 5.87 -21.00 3.58
C LYS A 460 7.35 -20.68 3.67
N ARG A 461 7.72 -19.40 3.86
CA ARG A 461 9.12 -18.95 3.81
C ARG A 461 9.82 -18.99 5.18
N TYR A 462 9.06 -18.72 6.26
CA TYR A 462 9.60 -18.60 7.61
C TYR A 462 9.14 -19.71 8.55
N HIS A 463 8.34 -20.67 8.05
CA HIS A 463 7.84 -21.82 8.82
C HIS A 463 7.17 -21.40 10.14
N THR A 464 6.43 -20.31 10.09
CA THR A 464 5.75 -19.71 11.26
C THR A 464 4.25 -19.71 11.00
N GLU A 465 3.50 -20.44 11.83
CA GLU A 465 2.04 -20.48 11.72
C GLU A 465 1.38 -19.54 12.73
N VAL A 466 0.40 -18.79 12.26
CA VAL A 466 -0.31 -17.79 13.04
C VAL A 466 -1.81 -17.85 12.81
N ASN A 467 -2.57 -17.35 13.79
CA ASN A 467 -3.99 -17.10 13.69
C ASN A 467 -4.24 -15.59 13.63
N LEU A 468 -5.14 -15.17 12.76
CA LEU A 468 -5.63 -13.80 12.70
C LEU A 468 -6.92 -13.69 13.51
N LYS A 469 -7.02 -12.65 14.34
CA LYS A 469 -8.22 -12.30 15.10
C LYS A 469 -8.54 -10.82 14.91
N ALA A 470 -9.79 -10.44 15.17
CA ALA A 470 -10.13 -9.04 15.27
C ALA A 470 -9.32 -8.39 16.40
N PRO A 471 -8.78 -7.15 16.22
CA PRO A 471 -8.10 -6.44 17.26
C PRO A 471 -9.03 -6.23 18.47
N LYS A 472 -8.48 -6.31 19.67
CA LYS A 472 -9.25 -5.95 20.88
C LYS A 472 -9.41 -4.44 20.92
N VAL A 473 -10.62 -4.00 21.23
CA VAL A 473 -10.87 -2.57 21.51
C VAL A 473 -10.29 -2.25 22.89
N PRO A 474 -9.44 -1.23 23.04
CA PRO A 474 -8.85 -0.88 24.32
C PRO A 474 -9.85 -0.10 25.20
N TYR A 475 -10.87 -0.81 25.68
CA TYR A 475 -11.84 -0.23 26.62
C TYR A 475 -11.15 0.21 27.92
N ARG A 476 -11.81 1.12 28.65
CA ARG A 476 -11.45 1.51 30.01
C ARG A 476 -12.69 1.46 30.88
N GLU A 477 -12.48 1.47 32.20
CA GLU A 477 -13.56 1.59 33.17
C GLU A 477 -13.44 2.95 33.88
N THR A 478 -14.55 3.45 34.35
CA THR A 478 -14.61 4.65 35.20
C THR A 478 -15.82 4.61 36.13
N ILE A 479 -15.96 5.60 36.98
CA ILE A 479 -17.09 5.74 37.88
C ILE A 479 -17.90 6.99 37.56
N ARG A 480 -19.21 6.94 37.89
CA ARG A 480 -20.11 8.10 37.74
C ARG A 480 -20.66 8.60 39.05
N GLY A 481 -20.48 7.87 40.15
CA GLY A 481 -20.94 8.20 41.47
C GLY A 481 -19.78 8.27 42.47
N THR A 482 -20.10 8.66 43.68
CA THR A 482 -19.17 8.70 44.80
C THR A 482 -19.37 7.48 45.68
N ALA A 483 -18.32 7.08 46.40
CA ALA A 483 -18.39 6.00 47.38
C ALA A 483 -17.61 6.40 48.62
N ASP A 484 -18.12 5.99 49.79
CA ASP A 484 -17.45 6.11 51.09
C ASP A 484 -17.48 4.71 51.72
N VAL A 485 -16.32 4.06 51.81
CA VAL A 485 -16.25 2.64 52.16
C VAL A 485 -15.04 2.30 53.02
N GLN A 486 -15.16 1.17 53.72
CA GLN A 486 -14.08 0.62 54.57
C GLN A 486 -13.57 -0.69 53.95
N GLY A 487 -12.26 -0.76 53.75
CA GLY A 487 -11.54 -1.98 53.39
C GLY A 487 -10.78 -2.52 54.60
N ARG A 488 -11.16 -3.70 55.05
CA ARG A 488 -10.54 -4.35 56.23
C ARG A 488 -10.03 -5.73 55.84
N HIS A 489 -8.74 -5.93 56.08
CA HIS A 489 -8.09 -7.23 55.98
C HIS A 489 -7.73 -7.73 57.37
N LYS A 490 -8.31 -8.84 57.79
CA LYS A 490 -8.00 -9.52 59.04
C LYS A 490 -7.87 -11.01 58.78
N LYS A 491 -6.67 -11.57 58.95
CA LYS A 491 -6.42 -13.01 58.81
C LYS A 491 -5.60 -13.48 60.01
N GLN A 492 -6.05 -14.52 60.66
CA GLN A 492 -5.39 -15.13 61.81
C GLN A 492 -5.22 -16.63 61.52
N SER A 493 -3.99 -17.06 61.26
CA SER A 493 -3.66 -18.46 60.95
C SER A 493 -2.39 -18.85 61.66
N GLY A 494 -2.46 -19.13 62.97
CA GLY A 494 -1.37 -19.65 63.77
C GLY A 494 -0.06 -18.84 63.68
N GLY A 495 0.33 -18.11 64.72
CA GLY A 495 1.48 -17.22 64.76
C GLY A 495 1.10 -15.74 64.58
N HIS A 496 1.94 -14.94 63.93
CA HIS A 496 1.63 -13.53 63.64
C HIS A 496 0.42 -13.40 62.74
N GLY A 497 -0.59 -12.61 63.16
CA GLY A 497 -1.77 -12.28 62.35
C GLY A 497 -1.45 -11.27 61.25
N GLN A 498 -2.45 -11.03 60.37
CA GLN A 498 -2.40 -9.98 59.37
C GLN A 498 -3.57 -9.02 59.62
N TYR A 499 -3.27 -7.73 59.80
CA TYR A 499 -4.27 -6.72 60.02
C TYR A 499 -3.99 -5.45 59.23
N GLY A 500 -4.96 -4.97 58.48
CA GLY A 500 -4.97 -3.69 57.77
C GLY A 500 -6.39 -3.19 57.63
N ASP A 501 -6.62 -1.92 57.95
CA ASP A 501 -7.94 -1.30 57.91
C ASP A 501 -7.82 0.14 57.42
N CYS A 502 -8.55 0.48 56.35
CA CYS A 502 -8.55 1.79 55.74
C CYS A 502 -9.96 2.21 55.32
N LYS A 503 -10.28 3.48 55.52
CA LYS A 503 -11.51 4.10 54.99
C LYS A 503 -11.15 5.08 53.91
N ILE A 504 -11.83 4.95 52.75
CA ILE A 504 -11.60 5.77 51.57
C ILE A 504 -12.89 6.41 51.09
N LYS A 505 -12.77 7.63 50.56
CA LYS A 505 -13.77 8.25 49.68
C LYS A 505 -13.29 8.14 48.26
N MET A 506 -14.16 7.76 47.34
CA MET A 506 -13.88 7.70 45.93
C MET A 506 -14.84 8.60 45.16
N GLU A 507 -14.29 9.44 44.28
CA GLU A 507 -15.03 10.46 43.53
C GLU A 507 -14.58 10.44 42.07
N PRO A 508 -15.50 10.73 41.09
CA PRO A 508 -15.14 10.82 39.66
C PRO A 508 -14.31 12.07 39.39
N LEU A 509 -13.32 11.96 38.54
CA LEU A 509 -12.58 13.07 37.94
C LEU A 509 -13.11 13.39 36.51
N PRO A 510 -12.81 14.59 35.98
CA PRO A 510 -13.02 14.91 34.57
C PRO A 510 -12.29 13.91 33.66
N ARG A 511 -12.77 13.73 32.43
CA ARG A 511 -12.13 12.85 31.44
C ARG A 511 -10.66 13.25 31.21
N GLY A 512 -9.76 12.26 31.27
CA GLY A 512 -8.33 12.46 31.16
C GLY A 512 -7.63 12.77 32.49
N GLY A 513 -8.37 12.86 33.61
CA GLY A 513 -7.82 13.07 34.93
C GLY A 513 -7.05 11.87 35.51
N ASN A 514 -7.19 10.69 34.88
CA ASN A 514 -6.55 9.44 35.26
C ASN A 514 -6.79 9.02 36.73
N PHE A 515 -5.82 9.18 37.61
CA PHE A 515 -5.88 8.80 39.02
C PHE A 515 -5.25 9.85 39.90
N GLU A 516 -5.98 10.23 40.99
CA GLU A 516 -5.47 11.08 42.07
C GLU A 516 -5.61 10.39 43.40
N PHE A 517 -4.57 10.47 44.23
CA PHE A 517 -4.58 9.99 45.62
C PHE A 517 -4.37 11.15 46.59
N ALA A 518 -5.30 11.31 47.49
CA ALA A 518 -5.21 12.30 48.59
C ALA A 518 -5.12 11.58 49.94
N ASN A 519 -4.23 12.08 50.79
CA ASN A 519 -4.06 11.59 52.16
C ASN A 519 -4.55 12.63 53.13
N GLU A 520 -5.64 12.31 53.87
CA GLU A 520 -6.24 13.13 54.92
C GLU A 520 -6.22 12.44 56.30
N ILE A 521 -5.31 11.48 56.49
CA ILE A 521 -5.17 10.79 57.78
C ILE A 521 -4.77 11.79 58.88
N PHE A 522 -5.58 11.83 59.91
CA PHE A 522 -5.35 12.64 61.12
C PHE A 522 -5.04 11.76 62.35
N GLY A 523 -4.23 12.27 63.28
CA GLY A 523 -3.95 11.61 64.49
C GLY A 523 -3.17 10.30 64.48
N GLY A 524 -2.61 9.93 63.35
CA GLY A 524 -1.83 8.69 63.14
C GLY A 524 -2.67 7.41 63.10
N ALA A 525 -3.95 7.51 62.71
CA ALA A 525 -4.85 6.37 62.59
C ALA A 525 -4.29 5.24 61.68
N ILE A 526 -3.49 5.62 60.69
CA ILE A 526 -2.64 4.72 59.89
C ILE A 526 -1.20 5.27 59.98
N PRO A 527 -0.20 4.45 60.33
CA PRO A 527 1.20 4.85 60.28
C PRO A 527 1.64 5.29 58.89
N LYS A 528 2.45 6.36 58.81
CA LYS A 528 2.85 7.00 57.55
C LYS A 528 3.50 6.02 56.52
N ASN A 529 4.23 5.02 57.00
CA ASN A 529 4.88 3.99 56.21
C ASN A 529 3.89 3.03 55.54
N PHE A 530 2.65 2.91 56.00
CA PHE A 530 1.63 2.02 55.39
C PHE A 530 0.70 2.73 54.38
N ILE A 531 0.69 4.08 54.38
CA ILE A 531 -0.14 4.86 53.43
C ILE A 531 0.20 4.55 51.96
N PRO A 532 1.49 4.51 51.58
CA PRO A 532 1.87 4.12 50.20
C PRO A 532 1.42 2.69 49.83
N ALA A 533 1.33 1.79 50.82
CA ALA A 533 0.86 0.43 50.57
C ALA A 533 -0.64 0.38 50.23
N VAL A 534 -1.47 1.22 50.87
CA VAL A 534 -2.89 1.38 50.52
C VAL A 534 -3.03 1.89 49.10
N GLU A 535 -2.33 2.98 48.74
CA GLU A 535 -2.32 3.54 47.40
C GLU A 535 -1.92 2.49 46.37
N LYS A 536 -0.81 1.78 46.60
CA LYS A 536 -0.34 0.69 45.69
C LYS A 536 -1.38 -0.42 45.51
N GLY A 537 -2.11 -0.77 46.60
CA GLY A 537 -3.19 -1.74 46.57
C GLY A 537 -4.36 -1.29 45.66
N ILE A 538 -4.72 -0.01 45.73
CA ILE A 538 -5.75 0.61 44.91
C ILE A 538 -5.32 0.67 43.45
N VAL A 539 -4.10 1.13 43.15
CA VAL A 539 -3.56 1.22 41.77
C VAL A 539 -3.51 -0.15 41.09
N GLU A 540 -3.05 -1.19 41.81
CA GLU A 540 -3.03 -2.55 41.29
C GLU A 540 -4.43 -3.12 41.04
N ALA A 541 -5.41 -2.80 41.86
CA ALA A 541 -6.78 -3.19 41.68
C ALA A 541 -7.43 -2.44 40.50
N ALA A 542 -7.17 -1.14 40.36
CA ALA A 542 -7.63 -0.32 39.27
C ALA A 542 -7.06 -0.82 37.90
N ALA A 543 -5.80 -1.20 37.88
CA ALA A 543 -5.17 -1.75 36.64
C ALA A 543 -5.79 -3.08 36.18
N ARG A 544 -6.38 -3.86 37.09
CA ARG A 544 -7.06 -5.12 36.78
C ARG A 544 -8.52 -4.94 36.37
N GLY A 545 -9.09 -3.75 36.60
CA GLY A 545 -10.50 -3.48 36.33
C GLY A 545 -11.46 -4.12 37.32
N TYR A 546 -12.75 -3.85 37.10
CA TYR A 546 -13.83 -4.33 37.94
C TYR A 546 -15.00 -4.95 37.14
N LEU A 547 -15.47 -4.28 36.08
CA LEU A 547 -16.61 -4.72 35.29
C LEU A 547 -16.23 -5.81 34.26
N ALA A 548 -15.16 -5.57 33.51
CA ALA A 548 -14.75 -6.38 32.39
C ALA A 548 -13.21 -6.45 32.24
N GLY A 549 -12.48 -6.28 33.33
CA GLY A 549 -11.02 -6.45 33.36
C GLY A 549 -10.23 -5.33 32.69
N TYR A 550 -10.86 -4.19 32.39
CA TYR A 550 -10.19 -3.04 31.78
C TYR A 550 -9.73 -2.04 32.84
N PRO A 551 -8.61 -1.32 32.62
CA PRO A 551 -8.09 -0.36 33.62
C PRO A 551 -9.14 0.69 34.00
N VAL A 552 -9.29 0.94 35.31
CA VAL A 552 -10.15 1.99 35.84
C VAL A 552 -9.39 3.31 35.82
N VAL A 553 -9.99 4.35 35.25
CA VAL A 553 -9.42 5.69 35.09
C VAL A 553 -10.40 6.78 35.52
N ASP A 554 -9.92 8.02 35.63
CA ASP A 554 -10.69 9.22 35.94
C ASP A 554 -11.41 9.15 37.28
N PHE A 555 -10.65 8.80 38.34
CA PHE A 555 -11.14 8.75 39.71
C PHE A 555 -10.12 9.26 40.70
N LYS A 556 -10.63 9.86 41.79
CA LYS A 556 -9.85 10.29 42.94
C LYS A 556 -10.18 9.45 44.16
N VAL A 557 -9.15 9.09 44.92
CA VAL A 557 -9.32 8.43 46.19
C VAL A 557 -8.74 9.29 47.29
N THR A 558 -9.53 9.56 48.33
CA THR A 558 -9.11 10.23 49.54
C THR A 558 -9.09 9.21 50.69
N LEU A 559 -7.90 8.92 51.20
CA LEU A 559 -7.71 8.10 52.40
C LEU A 559 -7.80 9.00 53.61
N TYR A 560 -8.86 8.83 54.45
CA TYR A 560 -9.14 9.77 55.52
C TYR A 560 -9.15 9.15 56.93
N ASP A 561 -9.31 7.81 57.06
CA ASP A 561 -9.35 7.15 58.39
C ASP A 561 -8.89 5.68 58.24
N GLY A 562 -8.64 5.02 59.38
CA GLY A 562 -8.32 3.60 59.42
C GLY A 562 -7.88 3.17 60.81
N SER A 563 -7.37 1.95 60.89
CA SER A 563 -6.77 1.44 62.15
C SER A 563 -5.67 0.43 61.85
N TYR A 564 -4.75 0.30 62.81
CA TYR A 564 -3.65 -0.65 62.73
C TYR A 564 -3.51 -1.44 64.02
N HIS A 565 -2.75 -2.53 63.96
CA HIS A 565 -2.39 -3.33 65.14
C HIS A 565 -0.87 -3.40 65.22
N ASP A 566 -0.33 -3.10 66.40
CA ASP A 566 1.12 -2.93 66.57
C ASP A 566 1.97 -4.13 66.16
N VAL A 567 1.43 -5.33 66.24
CA VAL A 567 2.13 -6.59 65.92
C VAL A 567 1.74 -7.19 64.57
N ASP A 568 0.45 -7.08 64.19
CA ASP A 568 -0.11 -7.80 63.03
C ASP A 568 -0.21 -6.94 61.79
N SER A 569 0.12 -5.65 61.87
CA SER A 569 0.08 -4.73 60.74
C SER A 569 1.39 -4.73 59.96
N ASN A 570 1.30 -4.85 58.66
CA ASN A 570 2.41 -4.77 57.70
C ASN A 570 1.95 -4.20 56.36
N GLU A 571 2.91 -3.89 55.48
CA GLU A 571 2.63 -3.33 54.13
C GLU A 571 1.66 -4.20 53.32
N LEU A 572 1.83 -5.52 53.36
CA LEU A 572 0.97 -6.46 52.61
C LEU A 572 -0.47 -6.42 53.09
N SER A 573 -0.69 -6.31 54.43
CA SER A 573 -2.02 -6.20 55.03
C SER A 573 -2.75 -4.93 54.59
N PHE A 574 -2.04 -3.78 54.57
CA PHE A 574 -2.61 -2.50 54.13
C PHE A 574 -2.79 -2.45 52.62
N LYS A 575 -1.89 -3.04 51.84
CA LYS A 575 -2.07 -3.23 50.39
C LYS A 575 -3.34 -4.04 50.10
N THR A 576 -3.57 -5.12 50.83
CA THR A 576 -4.78 -5.94 50.72
C THR A 576 -6.03 -5.17 51.17
N ALA A 577 -5.96 -4.41 52.25
CA ALA A 577 -7.05 -3.54 52.70
C ALA A 577 -7.43 -2.50 51.64
N GLY A 578 -6.44 -1.86 51.00
CA GLY A 578 -6.64 -0.94 49.88
C GLY A 578 -7.38 -1.59 48.69
N ARG A 579 -6.99 -2.82 48.29
CA ARG A 579 -7.69 -3.57 47.26
C ARG A 579 -9.14 -3.90 47.60
N ILE A 580 -9.38 -4.29 48.88
CA ILE A 580 -10.75 -4.57 49.37
C ILE A 580 -11.58 -3.28 49.36
N ALA A 581 -11.01 -2.16 49.82
CA ALA A 581 -11.68 -0.87 49.80
C ALA A 581 -12.06 -0.44 48.41
N PHE A 582 -11.11 -0.54 47.46
CA PHE A 582 -11.36 -0.23 46.04
C PHE A 582 -12.50 -1.07 45.46
N LYS A 583 -12.48 -2.40 45.64
CA LYS A 583 -13.52 -3.28 45.16
C LYS A 583 -14.91 -2.89 45.68
N LYS A 584 -15.02 -2.61 46.99
CA LYS A 584 -16.28 -2.15 47.60
C LYS A 584 -16.71 -0.77 47.10
N ALA A 585 -15.76 0.12 46.86
CA ALA A 585 -16.05 1.42 46.30
C ALA A 585 -16.64 1.30 44.88
N MET A 586 -16.08 0.42 44.03
CA MET A 586 -16.61 0.15 42.69
C MET A 586 -18.03 -0.40 42.72
N GLU A 587 -18.42 -1.20 43.71
CA GLU A 587 -19.79 -1.70 43.86
C GLU A 587 -20.83 -0.57 44.04
N VAL A 588 -20.44 0.54 44.65
CA VAL A 588 -21.34 1.68 44.98
C VAL A 588 -21.21 2.84 43.99
N ALA A 589 -20.03 3.09 43.48
CA ALA A 589 -19.70 4.27 42.66
C ALA A 589 -20.24 4.28 41.22
N LYS A 590 -21.16 3.38 40.88
CA LYS A 590 -21.79 3.27 39.55
C LYS A 590 -20.74 3.15 38.44
N PRO A 591 -19.99 2.05 38.37
CA PRO A 591 -18.97 1.85 37.40
C PRO A 591 -19.58 1.76 35.97
N THR A 592 -18.83 2.28 34.99
CA THR A 592 -19.22 2.26 33.56
C THR A 592 -18.00 2.04 32.67
N LEU A 593 -18.22 1.49 31.46
CA LEU A 593 -17.18 1.35 30.46
C LEU A 593 -17.01 2.61 29.62
N LEU A 594 -15.78 2.83 29.19
CA LEU A 594 -15.40 3.85 28.23
C LEU A 594 -14.89 3.16 26.96
N GLU A 595 -15.25 3.69 25.80
CA GLU A 595 -14.77 3.27 24.49
C GLU A 595 -13.96 4.39 23.83
N PRO A 596 -12.91 4.04 23.05
CA PRO A 596 -12.18 5.04 22.27
C PRO A 596 -13.02 5.51 21.10
N ILE A 597 -13.10 6.83 20.94
CA ILE A 597 -13.75 7.51 19.81
C ILE A 597 -12.65 7.96 18.85
N MET A 598 -12.82 7.61 17.58
CA MET A 598 -11.89 7.91 16.52
C MET A 598 -12.39 9.12 15.71
N LEU A 599 -11.50 10.07 15.45
CA LEU A 599 -11.69 11.04 14.38
C LEU A 599 -11.38 10.35 13.06
N VAL A 600 -12.38 10.24 12.21
CA VAL A 600 -12.27 9.57 10.91
C VAL A 600 -12.43 10.58 9.80
N GLU A 601 -11.49 10.58 8.85
CA GLU A 601 -11.56 11.35 7.62
C GLU A 601 -11.70 10.38 6.44
N ILE A 602 -12.81 10.46 5.70
CA ILE A 602 -13.13 9.58 4.59
C ILE A 602 -13.19 10.39 3.31
N THR A 603 -12.38 10.03 2.33
CA THR A 603 -12.35 10.65 1.00
C THR A 603 -12.99 9.70 -0.01
N VAL A 604 -14.05 10.16 -0.67
CA VAL A 604 -14.78 9.40 -1.69
C VAL A 604 -15.20 10.32 -2.84
N PRO A 605 -15.40 9.78 -4.07
CA PRO A 605 -16.08 10.50 -5.13
C PRO A 605 -17.46 11.01 -4.67
N ASP A 606 -17.86 12.18 -5.16
CA ASP A 606 -19.08 12.89 -4.71
C ASP A 606 -20.34 12.02 -4.76
N GLU A 607 -20.41 11.11 -5.74
CA GLU A 607 -21.53 10.16 -5.91
C GLU A 607 -21.75 9.23 -4.72
N PHE A 608 -20.69 8.91 -3.95
CA PHE A 608 -20.76 8.02 -2.79
C PHE A 608 -20.95 8.74 -1.45
N ALA A 609 -20.82 10.07 -1.41
CA ALA A 609 -20.86 10.84 -0.16
C ALA A 609 -22.14 10.57 0.66
N GLY A 610 -23.30 10.49 0.00
CA GLY A 610 -24.58 10.19 0.66
C GLY A 610 -24.64 8.79 1.29
N ALA A 611 -24.11 7.78 0.61
CA ALA A 611 -24.03 6.42 1.12
C ALA A 611 -23.10 6.32 2.34
N ILE A 612 -21.97 7.00 2.29
CA ILE A 612 -21.00 7.05 3.41
C ILE A 612 -21.60 7.74 4.64
N MET A 613 -22.32 8.83 4.47
CA MET A 613 -23.00 9.49 5.60
C MET A 613 -24.05 8.58 6.25
N GLY A 614 -24.81 7.85 5.44
CA GLY A 614 -25.79 6.87 5.93
C GLY A 614 -25.13 5.74 6.73
N ASP A 615 -24.03 5.20 6.22
CA ASP A 615 -23.25 4.14 6.87
C ASP A 615 -22.62 4.62 8.19
N LEU A 616 -21.99 5.80 8.21
CA LEU A 616 -21.42 6.37 9.43
C LEU A 616 -22.47 6.57 10.53
N ASN A 617 -23.67 7.05 10.18
CA ASN A 617 -24.76 7.17 11.13
C ASN A 617 -25.17 5.80 11.70
N SER A 618 -25.19 4.75 10.89
CA SER A 618 -25.48 3.39 11.35
C SER A 618 -24.42 2.85 12.33
N ARG A 619 -23.19 3.33 12.20
CA ARG A 619 -22.03 3.02 13.06
C ARG A 619 -21.90 3.94 14.27
N ARG A 620 -22.96 4.59 14.69
CA ARG A 620 -22.95 5.55 15.81
C ARG A 620 -22.04 6.75 15.56
N GLY A 621 -21.71 7.02 14.29
CA GLY A 621 -20.83 8.12 13.90
C GLY A 621 -21.53 9.48 14.05
N ARG A 622 -20.79 10.49 14.46
CA ARG A 622 -21.22 11.88 14.53
C ARG A 622 -20.46 12.69 13.48
N ILE A 623 -21.12 13.04 12.38
CA ILE A 623 -20.53 13.80 11.30
C ILE A 623 -20.16 15.20 11.82
N GLN A 624 -18.90 15.59 11.63
CA GLN A 624 -18.34 16.89 12.05
C GLN A 624 -18.33 17.90 10.91
N GLY A 625 -18.19 17.43 9.67
CA GLY A 625 -18.16 18.31 8.51
C GLY A 625 -17.93 17.54 7.21
N MET A 626 -18.11 18.26 6.11
CA MET A 626 -17.84 17.80 4.77
C MET A 626 -17.11 18.88 3.98
N GLU A 627 -16.14 18.50 3.18
CA GLU A 627 -15.35 19.39 2.33
C GLU A 627 -15.25 18.80 0.93
N ASN A 628 -15.60 19.59 -0.10
CA ASN A 628 -15.49 19.18 -1.50
C ASN A 628 -14.11 19.57 -2.05
N LYS A 629 -13.38 18.60 -2.63
CA LYS A 629 -12.05 18.78 -3.21
C LYS A 629 -11.96 18.10 -4.57
N GLY A 630 -12.19 18.86 -5.64
CA GLY A 630 -11.90 18.43 -7.01
C GLY A 630 -12.61 17.12 -7.43
N GLY A 631 -13.96 17.05 -7.23
CA GLY A 631 -14.76 15.87 -7.58
C GLY A 631 -14.78 14.76 -6.53
N ASN A 632 -14.10 14.98 -5.39
CA ASN A 632 -14.15 14.12 -4.21
C ASN A 632 -14.71 14.88 -3.01
N THR A 633 -15.48 14.20 -2.18
CA THR A 633 -15.94 14.69 -0.89
C THR A 633 -15.12 14.06 0.23
N VAL A 634 -14.60 14.91 1.13
CA VAL A 634 -13.97 14.49 2.39
C VAL A 634 -15.01 14.61 3.50
N VAL A 635 -15.39 13.50 4.11
CA VAL A 635 -16.31 13.43 5.25
C VAL A 635 -15.51 13.24 6.54
N LYS A 636 -15.70 14.13 7.52
CA LYS A 636 -15.10 14.02 8.86
C LYS A 636 -16.16 13.62 9.86
N ALA A 637 -15.86 12.60 10.67
CA ALA A 637 -16.78 12.10 11.67
C ALA A 637 -16.06 11.56 12.92
N MET A 638 -16.76 11.62 14.06
CA MET A 638 -16.36 10.94 15.28
C MET A 638 -17.10 9.60 15.37
N VAL A 639 -16.36 8.50 15.39
CA VAL A 639 -16.92 7.14 15.34
C VAL A 639 -16.26 6.26 16.41
N PRO A 640 -17.02 5.43 17.16
CA PRO A 640 -16.42 4.48 18.08
C PRO A 640 -15.51 3.48 17.37
N MET A 641 -14.32 3.21 17.93
CA MET A 641 -13.33 2.29 17.33
C MET A 641 -13.93 0.91 17.06
N ALA A 642 -14.80 0.42 17.92
CA ALA A 642 -15.46 -0.88 17.77
C ALA A 642 -16.26 -1.03 16.47
N GLU A 643 -16.78 0.07 15.93
CA GLU A 643 -17.55 0.10 14.68
C GLU A 643 -16.66 0.25 13.43
N MET A 644 -15.36 0.52 13.62
CA MET A 644 -14.41 0.78 12.55
C MET A 644 -13.47 -0.40 12.25
N LEU A 645 -13.50 -1.48 13.03
CA LEU A 645 -12.55 -2.59 12.91
C LEU A 645 -12.56 -3.27 11.51
N THR A 646 -13.70 -3.30 10.83
CA THR A 646 -13.86 -3.86 9.47
C THR A 646 -14.13 -2.81 8.41
N TYR A 647 -14.12 -1.53 8.77
CA TYR A 647 -14.59 -0.45 7.91
C TYR A 647 -13.89 -0.36 6.57
N GLY A 648 -12.59 -0.66 6.50
CA GLY A 648 -11.83 -0.65 5.24
C GLY A 648 -12.41 -1.58 4.17
N THR A 649 -12.88 -2.75 4.58
CA THR A 649 -13.54 -3.72 3.69
C THR A 649 -14.91 -3.19 3.23
N ASP A 650 -15.69 -2.64 4.16
CA ASP A 650 -17.01 -2.12 3.88
C ASP A 650 -16.94 -0.88 2.98
N LEU A 651 -15.99 0.04 3.23
CA LEU A 651 -15.72 1.21 2.39
C LEU A 651 -15.34 0.81 0.97
N THR A 652 -14.45 -0.18 0.83
CA THR A 652 -14.04 -0.71 -0.48
C THR A 652 -15.24 -1.23 -1.26
N SER A 653 -16.13 -1.97 -0.61
CA SER A 653 -17.37 -2.50 -1.21
C SER A 653 -18.33 -1.38 -1.62
N MET A 654 -18.60 -0.42 -0.74
CA MET A 654 -19.51 0.69 -0.99
C MET A 654 -19.06 1.62 -2.10
N THR A 655 -17.75 1.84 -2.22
CA THR A 655 -17.15 2.79 -3.16
C THR A 655 -16.49 2.14 -4.37
N GLN A 656 -16.66 0.83 -4.53
CA GLN A 656 -15.99 0.05 -5.60
C GLN A 656 -14.46 0.24 -5.59
N GLY A 657 -13.88 0.40 -4.39
CA GLY A 657 -12.43 0.62 -4.21
C GLY A 657 -11.94 2.05 -4.46
N ARG A 658 -12.84 3.01 -4.69
CA ARG A 658 -12.47 4.44 -4.92
C ARG A 658 -12.36 5.25 -3.63
N GLY A 659 -12.84 4.73 -2.50
CA GLY A 659 -12.79 5.37 -1.21
C GLY A 659 -11.48 5.09 -0.47
N SER A 660 -11.02 6.08 0.30
CA SER A 660 -9.95 5.94 1.29
C SER A 660 -10.36 6.57 2.60
N PHE A 661 -9.81 6.10 3.71
CA PHE A 661 -10.02 6.74 5.00
C PHE A 661 -8.74 6.75 5.83
N ASN A 662 -8.70 7.69 6.76
CA ASN A 662 -7.73 7.75 7.84
C ASN A 662 -8.47 7.88 9.16
N MET A 663 -7.91 7.36 10.25
CA MET A 663 -8.49 7.50 11.58
C MET A 663 -7.43 7.70 12.64
N GLU A 664 -7.71 8.60 13.57
CA GLU A 664 -6.89 8.89 14.72
C GLU A 664 -7.73 8.82 15.99
N MET A 665 -7.13 8.38 17.10
CA MET A 665 -7.83 8.36 18.39
C MET A 665 -7.97 9.79 18.92
N ASP A 666 -9.20 10.23 19.18
CA ASP A 666 -9.49 11.55 19.70
C ASP A 666 -9.67 11.51 21.24
N HIS A 667 -10.67 10.83 21.74
CA HIS A 667 -10.97 10.77 23.16
C HIS A 667 -11.67 9.46 23.56
N TYR A 668 -11.91 9.29 24.85
CA TYR A 668 -12.76 8.23 25.39
C TYR A 668 -14.15 8.77 25.74
N ASP A 669 -15.21 8.05 25.34
CA ASP A 669 -16.59 8.35 25.74
C ASP A 669 -17.29 7.13 26.32
N VAL A 670 -18.41 7.35 26.96
CA VAL A 670 -19.16 6.31 27.69
C VAL A 670 -19.82 5.35 26.72
N VAL A 671 -19.60 4.06 26.94
CA VAL A 671 -20.26 2.99 26.18
C VAL A 671 -21.76 2.99 26.47
N PRO A 672 -22.66 2.93 25.46
CA PRO A 672 -24.09 2.78 25.66
C PRO A 672 -24.43 1.53 26.49
N ALA A 673 -25.47 1.61 27.34
CA ALA A 673 -25.79 0.56 28.31
C ALA A 673 -25.94 -0.84 27.70
N LEU A 674 -26.64 -0.95 26.55
CA LEU A 674 -26.81 -2.23 25.85
C LEU A 674 -25.51 -2.85 25.35
N GLN A 675 -24.57 -2.04 24.86
CA GLN A 675 -23.25 -2.50 24.47
C GLN A 675 -22.40 -2.86 25.69
N GLN A 676 -22.47 -2.06 26.76
CA GLN A 676 -21.77 -2.37 28.01
C GLN A 676 -22.16 -3.74 28.55
N GLU A 677 -23.46 -4.06 28.59
CA GLU A 677 -23.94 -5.37 29.03
C GLU A 677 -23.35 -6.51 28.21
N LYS A 678 -23.29 -6.36 26.89
CA LYS A 678 -22.69 -7.37 25.99
C LYS A 678 -21.20 -7.56 26.25
N ILE A 679 -20.44 -6.47 26.41
CA ILE A 679 -19.00 -6.52 26.65
C ILE A 679 -18.72 -7.20 28.01
N VAL A 680 -19.46 -6.82 29.05
CA VAL A 680 -19.32 -7.43 30.40
C VAL A 680 -19.68 -8.92 30.38
N ALA A 681 -20.75 -9.30 29.67
CA ALA A 681 -21.15 -10.70 29.53
C ALA A 681 -20.09 -11.53 28.79
N ALA A 682 -19.53 -10.98 27.70
CA ALA A 682 -18.48 -11.64 26.95
C ALA A 682 -17.21 -11.84 27.79
N HIS A 683 -16.82 -10.85 28.59
CA HIS A 683 -15.67 -10.97 29.49
C HIS A 683 -15.92 -12.05 30.58
N LYS A 684 -17.09 -12.08 31.19
CA LYS A 684 -17.44 -13.10 32.19
C LYS A 684 -17.42 -14.51 31.60
N ALA A 685 -17.91 -14.70 30.39
CA ALA A 685 -17.88 -16.00 29.71
C ALA A 685 -16.42 -16.46 29.42
N ALA A 686 -15.54 -15.52 29.00
CA ALA A 686 -14.14 -15.80 28.75
C ALA A 686 -13.36 -16.13 30.04
N SER A 687 -13.68 -15.46 31.15
CA SER A 687 -13.03 -15.69 32.45
C SER A 687 -13.44 -17.01 33.09
N ALA A 688 -14.70 -17.44 32.91
CA ALA A 688 -15.19 -18.73 33.43
C ALA A 688 -14.50 -19.93 32.72
N GLY A 689 -14.15 -19.79 31.43
CA GLY A 689 -13.39 -20.82 30.70
C GLY A 689 -11.94 -20.98 31.11
N VAL A 690 -11.32 -19.94 31.68
CA VAL A 690 -9.91 -19.99 32.17
C VAL A 690 -9.83 -20.63 33.56
N GLU A 691 -10.85 -20.45 34.40
CA GLU A 691 -10.91 -21.10 35.73
C GLU A 691 -11.15 -22.61 35.63
N GLU A 692 -11.81 -23.11 34.57
CA GLU A 692 -11.98 -24.56 34.33
C GLU A 692 -10.72 -25.24 33.75
N GLU A 693 -9.76 -24.49 33.18
CA GLU A 693 -8.47 -25.05 32.70
C GLU A 693 -7.37 -25.02 33.79
N GLU A 694 -7.57 -24.31 34.92
CA GLU A 694 -6.60 -24.24 36.02
C GLU A 694 -6.97 -25.12 37.26
N GLU A 695 -8.15 -25.78 37.28
CA GLU A 695 -8.48 -26.85 38.24
C GLU A 695 -8.09 -28.24 37.70
#